data_c4933336a79277121300b46249c9af5f
#
_entry.id   c4933336a79277121300b46249c9af5f
#
_cell.length_a   1.000
_cell.length_b   1.000
_cell.length_c   1.000
_cell.angle_alpha   90.00
_cell.angle_beta   90.00
_cell.angle_gamma   90.00
#
_symmetry.space_group_name_H-M   'P 1'
#
loop_
_entity.id
_entity.type
_entity.pdbx_description
1 polymer ?
#
loop_
_entity_poly.entity_id
_entity_poly.type
_entity_poly.pdbx_seq_one_letter_code
_entity_poly.pdbx_strand_id
1 'polypeptide(L)'
;MKRLALFFLMLTASIGWAVAQNRTITGTVTSGEGKEPVMFANVVVEGNTSIGTTTDVDGKFTLSVPASAKKLTFSYVGLKTITVPITKVMNVVMTADSQVLDQVVVVGYGSGQKLSTISGSMARVSGEQIAEKPVANVMDALQGKVAGMSVLTSSGDPNAVADVKIHGTGSLTAGNQPLYIVDGMQTDLNTVMAMNSNDIESMNVLMDASSTSIYGARAANGVVVITTKKGKRSEEGLGHITVNAQYGISEFANYKPYDDLMSGDELLEHQAKYGYLGTSSKKELLANLKERSEYKLEREAWGFNAPADLDFYEPADYNFDWLRFFMGKKAPTYQADLSMSGGSNRTQYYVSLGTLSQEGITRGRNGFKRYNGRVSVDSRVKDWLKVGANVFGAYTDQISAGFEGGAYSDAGTFGAAIKPRYMSPYDADGNLRKYYVSLFGMEIFPDFTEKYQPHNYNTYQASVASYAEVTPIKGLILKTQAGLDLTYGTESVFYKPGRYWVLVDKRGQRLEGRSLDNNFTWTNTGEYRFSFADKHKMTVLLGQEWVQYRYDGITAVATGIEDPQLGLLSQGSSKANDLIPPSQSKGGYSYLSFFGRVNYSFDNYLHVDLSLRSDASSRFGAKNRQGLFYSVGATYDLYRAHLDHIKWLNTLRLRASWGTTGNSSIPALAYMARYGQTIYSENYMGIYTASIGNPDLGWETQSNLNVGVDFDAFDNRLHSVLNIYHRITDDMLMFVPKPYATGFSGRYENVGSLTNTGVDLTLSYDIVRTRDWNVYAATTLNYNANRVTKLFYDLEEYKMPSASLIYKVGQPTQFLIAEYAGVNPETGKQQWYVPDANGNLTSEVTEYYDEAKLLRASGKNRQAPFTGGLSFGASWKGIALDVDWSFNVGKYVINNDRFFYENMSKSISFLGMNKSRKLLNAWTEPGQQTDVPKFGEEMQFDSRLLENASFLRLKNLRLSYTLPSAWFEKIGLISGVRVYVTGRNLLTFTQFSGYDPEAVSNMSMNQYPNTRQYVGGLQITF
;
A
#
# COMPACT_ATOMS: atom_id res chain seq x y z
N MET A 1 -28.45 -25.43 -1.60
CA MET A 1 -27.90 -25.65 -2.96
C MET A 1 -28.94 -26.05 -4.00
N LYS A 2 -29.89 -26.98 -3.74
CA LYS A 2 -30.94 -27.37 -4.75
C LYS A 2 -31.92 -26.23 -5.13
N ARG A 3 -32.22 -25.29 -4.26
CA ARG A 3 -33.11 -24.14 -4.55
C ARG A 3 -32.43 -23.01 -5.33
N LEU A 4 -31.10 -22.89 -5.26
CA LEU A 4 -30.31 -21.91 -6.03
C LEU A 4 -30.12 -22.36 -7.49
N ALA A 5 -29.98 -23.69 -7.71
CA ALA A 5 -29.90 -24.27 -9.05
C ALA A 5 -31.22 -24.14 -9.83
N LEU A 6 -32.35 -24.21 -9.14
CA LEU A 6 -33.69 -24.06 -9.76
C LEU A 6 -33.96 -22.59 -10.15
N PHE A 7 -33.46 -21.62 -9.40
CA PHE A 7 -33.57 -20.19 -9.72
C PHE A 7 -32.75 -19.83 -10.96
N PHE A 8 -31.54 -20.41 -11.11
CA PHE A 8 -30.72 -20.24 -12.32
C PHE A 8 -31.32 -20.92 -13.54
N LEU A 9 -32.01 -22.05 -13.39
CA LEU A 9 -32.64 -22.76 -14.50
C LEU A 9 -33.92 -22.02 -14.99
N MET A 10 -34.64 -21.31 -14.13
CA MET A 10 -35.79 -20.50 -14.51
C MET A 10 -35.44 -19.17 -15.19
N LEU A 11 -34.25 -18.64 -14.92
CA LEU A 11 -33.76 -17.41 -15.54
C LEU A 11 -33.31 -17.61 -17.01
N THR A 12 -32.97 -18.86 -17.39
CA THR A 12 -32.54 -19.20 -18.76
C THR A 12 -33.68 -19.51 -19.73
N ALA A 13 -34.92 -19.65 -19.23
CA ALA A 13 -36.05 -20.09 -20.06
C ALA A 13 -36.92 -18.96 -20.62
N SER A 14 -36.60 -17.66 -20.36
CA SER A 14 -37.50 -16.56 -20.75
C SER A 14 -36.96 -15.64 -21.85
N ILE A 15 -35.95 -16.07 -22.64
CA ILE A 15 -35.43 -15.27 -23.78
C ILE A 15 -36.12 -15.75 -25.06
N GLY A 16 -37.25 -15.16 -25.37
CA GLY A 16 -37.99 -15.36 -26.61
C GLY A 16 -37.42 -14.59 -27.78
N TRP A 17 -37.47 -15.19 -28.92
CA TRP A 17 -36.93 -14.83 -30.24
C TRP A 17 -37.46 -13.53 -30.79
N ALA A 18 -36.56 -12.59 -31.09
CA ALA A 18 -36.80 -11.51 -32.06
C ALA A 18 -35.77 -11.66 -33.21
N VAL A 19 -36.18 -12.20 -34.33
CA VAL A 19 -35.33 -12.27 -35.52
C VAL A 19 -35.33 -10.88 -36.18
N ALA A 20 -34.33 -10.05 -35.90
CA ALA A 20 -34.08 -8.85 -36.67
C ALA A 20 -33.31 -9.20 -37.96
N GLN A 21 -33.75 -8.69 -39.11
CA GLN A 21 -33.04 -8.82 -40.37
C GLN A 21 -31.66 -8.11 -40.27
N ASN A 22 -30.61 -8.88 -40.22
CA ASN A 22 -29.24 -8.38 -40.21
C ASN A 22 -28.73 -8.21 -41.65
N ARG A 23 -27.93 -7.17 -41.90
CA ARG A 23 -27.20 -6.98 -43.15
C ARG A 23 -25.72 -7.13 -42.92
N THR A 24 -25.03 -7.77 -43.85
CA THR A 24 -23.56 -7.98 -43.77
C THR A 24 -22.83 -6.82 -44.41
N ILE A 25 -21.91 -6.22 -43.67
CA ILE A 25 -21.05 -5.12 -44.10
C ILE A 25 -19.62 -5.66 -44.18
N THR A 26 -18.93 -5.35 -45.26
CA THR A 26 -17.50 -5.69 -45.40
C THR A 26 -16.70 -4.44 -45.65
N GLY A 27 -15.41 -4.47 -45.28
CA GLY A 27 -14.55 -3.31 -45.54
C GLY A 27 -13.09 -3.58 -45.20
N THR A 28 -12.28 -2.55 -45.43
CA THR A 28 -10.84 -2.58 -45.11
C THR A 28 -10.51 -1.33 -44.29
N VAL A 29 -9.72 -1.52 -43.21
CA VAL A 29 -9.20 -0.43 -42.40
C VAL A 29 -7.69 -0.33 -42.62
N THR A 30 -7.23 0.91 -42.92
CA THR A 30 -5.79 1.17 -43.15
C THR A 30 -5.33 2.34 -42.30
N SER A 31 -4.02 2.41 -42.01
CA SER A 31 -3.37 3.50 -41.27
C SER A 31 -2.62 4.46 -42.19
N GLY A 32 -2.46 5.75 -41.75
CA GLY A 32 -1.74 6.78 -42.45
C GLY A 32 -2.42 7.18 -43.77
N GLU A 33 -1.67 7.42 -44.83
CA GLU A 33 -2.19 7.76 -46.16
C GLU A 33 -2.80 6.54 -46.91
N GLY A 34 -3.39 5.58 -46.16
CA GLY A 34 -4.07 4.42 -46.75
C GLY A 34 -3.14 3.28 -47.17
N LYS A 35 -1.91 3.27 -46.71
CA LYS A 35 -0.86 2.34 -47.16
C LYS A 35 -0.70 1.07 -46.32
N GLU A 36 -1.01 1.08 -45.02
CA GLU A 36 -0.84 -0.07 -44.15
C GLU A 36 -2.17 -0.59 -43.59
N PRO A 37 -2.50 -1.87 -43.74
CA PRO A 37 -3.73 -2.43 -43.17
C PRO A 37 -3.64 -2.43 -41.62
N VAL A 38 -4.72 -1.94 -40.96
CA VAL A 38 -4.87 -1.96 -39.52
C VAL A 38 -5.57 -3.25 -39.11
N MET A 39 -4.85 -4.16 -38.56
CA MET A 39 -5.39 -5.45 -38.13
C MET A 39 -5.85 -5.35 -36.67
N PHE A 40 -6.87 -6.15 -36.33
CA PHE A 40 -7.51 -6.18 -35.03
C PHE A 40 -8.01 -4.82 -34.55
N ALA A 41 -8.23 -3.88 -35.50
CA ALA A 41 -9.00 -2.69 -35.17
C ALA A 41 -10.41 -3.13 -34.79
N ASN A 42 -10.88 -2.66 -33.66
CA ASN A 42 -12.26 -2.87 -33.25
C ASN A 42 -13.19 -2.11 -34.22
N VAL A 43 -14.11 -2.82 -34.80
CA VAL A 43 -15.14 -2.28 -35.66
C VAL A 43 -16.47 -2.55 -35.00
N VAL A 44 -17.09 -1.53 -34.42
CA VAL A 44 -18.34 -1.68 -33.65
C VAL A 44 -19.41 -0.76 -34.21
N VAL A 45 -20.67 -1.12 -34.07
CA VAL A 45 -21.77 -0.23 -34.38
C VAL A 45 -21.74 0.98 -33.45
N GLU A 46 -21.87 2.22 -34.00
CA GLU A 46 -21.90 3.43 -33.17
C GLU A 46 -23.00 3.32 -32.11
N GLY A 47 -22.58 3.42 -30.84
CA GLY A 47 -23.48 3.29 -29.70
C GLY A 47 -23.80 1.85 -29.28
N ASN A 48 -23.38 0.85 -30.04
CA ASN A 48 -23.55 -0.56 -29.70
C ASN A 48 -22.25 -1.33 -29.89
N THR A 49 -21.41 -1.38 -28.83
CA THR A 49 -20.11 -2.08 -28.85
C THR A 49 -20.24 -3.60 -28.78
N SER A 50 -21.43 -4.16 -28.54
CA SER A 50 -21.68 -5.61 -28.56
C SER A 50 -21.88 -6.16 -29.98
N ILE A 51 -22.18 -5.27 -30.97
CA ILE A 51 -22.19 -5.63 -32.36
C ILE A 51 -20.91 -5.10 -33.00
N GLY A 52 -19.91 -5.94 -33.00
CA GLY A 52 -18.60 -5.58 -33.48
C GLY A 52 -17.85 -6.79 -34.00
N THR A 53 -16.79 -6.49 -34.69
CA THR A 53 -15.78 -7.46 -35.13
C THR A 53 -14.43 -6.80 -35.02
N THR A 54 -13.39 -7.57 -35.21
CA THR A 54 -12.04 -7.01 -35.42
C THR A 54 -11.65 -7.19 -36.87
N THR A 55 -10.81 -6.29 -37.36
CA THR A 55 -10.21 -6.49 -38.71
C THR A 55 -9.28 -7.70 -38.68
N ASP A 56 -9.25 -8.40 -39.77
CA ASP A 56 -8.31 -9.51 -39.98
C ASP A 56 -6.88 -9.01 -40.27
N VAL A 57 -6.04 -9.93 -40.60
CA VAL A 57 -4.63 -9.70 -40.93
C VAL A 57 -4.39 -8.80 -42.15
N ASP A 58 -5.34 -8.64 -43.07
CA ASP A 58 -5.29 -7.73 -44.22
C ASP A 58 -6.04 -6.41 -43.96
N GLY A 59 -6.39 -6.13 -42.67
CA GLY A 59 -7.20 -5.01 -42.29
C GLY A 59 -8.65 -5.13 -42.74
N LYS A 60 -9.09 -6.29 -43.22
CA LYS A 60 -10.45 -6.52 -43.71
C LYS A 60 -11.35 -6.91 -42.53
N PHE A 61 -12.60 -6.49 -42.58
CA PHE A 61 -13.62 -6.92 -41.62
C PHE A 61 -14.91 -7.33 -42.34
N THR A 62 -15.62 -8.22 -41.69
CA THR A 62 -16.97 -8.61 -42.06
C THR A 62 -17.82 -8.50 -40.78
N LEU A 63 -18.85 -7.71 -40.78
CA LEU A 63 -19.73 -7.47 -39.65
C LEU A 63 -21.19 -7.60 -40.04
N SER A 64 -21.93 -8.44 -39.34
CA SER A 64 -23.39 -8.51 -39.46
C SER A 64 -24.01 -7.49 -38.52
N VAL A 65 -24.72 -6.52 -39.08
CA VAL A 65 -25.33 -5.42 -38.34
C VAL A 65 -26.84 -5.39 -38.54
N PRO A 66 -27.63 -4.97 -37.51
CA PRO A 66 -29.05 -4.73 -37.69
C PRO A 66 -29.34 -3.72 -38.77
N ALA A 67 -30.48 -3.83 -39.44
CA ALA A 67 -30.90 -2.88 -40.47
C ALA A 67 -31.00 -1.43 -39.96
N SER A 68 -31.19 -1.25 -38.64
CA SER A 68 -31.24 0.05 -37.92
C SER A 68 -29.89 0.72 -37.76
N ALA A 69 -28.77 -0.01 -37.84
CA ALA A 69 -27.43 0.55 -37.64
C ALA A 69 -27.08 1.55 -38.76
N LYS A 70 -26.64 2.76 -38.40
CA LYS A 70 -26.36 3.86 -39.36
C LYS A 70 -24.89 4.13 -39.55
N LYS A 71 -24.05 3.89 -38.47
CA LYS A 71 -22.62 4.16 -38.51
C LYS A 71 -21.83 3.07 -37.79
N LEU A 72 -20.58 2.90 -38.20
CA LEU A 72 -19.58 2.06 -37.51
C LEU A 72 -18.51 2.96 -36.91
N THR A 73 -18.05 2.56 -35.69
CA THR A 73 -16.93 3.17 -35.01
C THR A 73 -15.75 2.22 -35.11
N PHE A 74 -14.63 2.72 -35.55
CA PHE A 74 -13.35 2.02 -35.71
C PHE A 74 -12.40 2.54 -34.65
N SER A 75 -11.85 1.65 -33.83
CA SER A 75 -10.87 1.99 -32.80
C SER A 75 -9.71 1.01 -32.78
N TYR A 76 -8.52 1.52 -32.56
CA TYR A 76 -7.29 0.74 -32.44
C TYR A 76 -6.30 1.47 -31.54
N VAL A 77 -5.50 0.73 -30.78
CA VAL A 77 -4.49 1.33 -29.87
C VAL A 77 -3.47 2.12 -30.69
N GLY A 78 -3.30 3.40 -30.38
CA GLY A 78 -2.41 4.31 -31.10
C GLY A 78 -2.98 4.95 -32.37
N LEU A 79 -4.24 4.66 -32.72
CA LEU A 79 -4.92 5.31 -33.84
C LEU A 79 -6.19 6.05 -33.39
N LYS A 80 -6.47 7.17 -34.00
CA LYS A 80 -7.65 8.00 -33.72
C LYS A 80 -8.92 7.22 -34.01
N THR A 81 -9.79 7.09 -33.02
CA THR A 81 -11.12 6.50 -33.20
C THR A 81 -11.92 7.30 -34.21
N ILE A 82 -12.44 6.65 -35.25
CA ILE A 82 -13.25 7.29 -36.31
C ILE A 82 -14.60 6.61 -36.40
N THR A 83 -15.66 7.43 -36.58
CA THR A 83 -17.03 6.95 -36.80
C THR A 83 -17.49 7.34 -38.16
N VAL A 84 -17.89 6.37 -38.99
CA VAL A 84 -18.22 6.55 -40.41
C VAL A 84 -19.61 5.99 -40.73
N PRO A 85 -20.42 6.63 -41.58
CA PRO A 85 -21.70 6.09 -42.05
C PRO A 85 -21.51 4.73 -42.72
N ILE A 86 -22.45 3.80 -42.52
CA ILE A 86 -22.40 2.45 -43.05
C ILE A 86 -22.71 2.47 -44.58
N THR A 87 -21.76 1.95 -45.35
CA THR A 87 -21.91 1.60 -46.77
C THR A 87 -21.71 0.09 -46.92
N LYS A 88 -22.16 -0.50 -48.05
CA LYS A 88 -22.09 -1.94 -48.29
C LYS A 88 -20.64 -2.48 -48.26
N VAL A 89 -19.71 -1.67 -48.74
CA VAL A 89 -18.26 -1.88 -48.68
C VAL A 89 -17.61 -0.61 -48.14
N MET A 90 -16.76 -0.72 -47.13
CA MET A 90 -16.18 0.42 -46.42
C MET A 90 -14.63 0.37 -46.50
N ASN A 91 -14.04 1.47 -46.95
CA ASN A 91 -12.60 1.67 -46.86
C ASN A 91 -12.35 2.84 -45.88
N VAL A 92 -11.78 2.49 -44.71
CA VAL A 92 -11.60 3.44 -43.62
C VAL A 92 -10.12 3.66 -43.38
N VAL A 93 -9.68 4.91 -43.40
CA VAL A 93 -8.30 5.29 -43.08
C VAL A 93 -8.29 5.89 -41.68
N MET A 94 -7.55 5.25 -40.75
CA MET A 94 -7.33 5.73 -39.40
C MET A 94 -6.00 6.47 -39.35
N THR A 95 -5.97 7.65 -38.75
CA THR A 95 -4.75 8.44 -38.54
C THR A 95 -4.17 8.11 -37.16
N ALA A 96 -2.85 8.30 -37.01
CA ALA A 96 -2.20 8.12 -35.71
C ALA A 96 -2.89 8.96 -34.63
N ASP A 97 -3.16 8.36 -33.50
CA ASP A 97 -3.79 9.04 -32.39
C ASP A 97 -2.74 9.86 -31.64
N SER A 98 -2.69 11.15 -31.90
CA SER A 98 -1.94 12.11 -31.08
C SER A 98 -2.60 12.33 -29.69
N GLN A 99 -3.60 11.51 -29.34
CA GLN A 99 -4.60 11.78 -28.31
C GLN A 99 -4.35 11.18 -26.92
N VAL A 100 -3.19 10.67 -26.56
CA VAL A 100 -2.89 10.47 -25.13
C VAL A 100 -3.06 11.79 -24.37
N LEU A 101 -2.87 12.90 -25.04
CA LEU A 101 -2.93 14.26 -24.49
C LEU A 101 -4.31 14.93 -24.56
N ASP A 102 -5.22 14.46 -25.40
CA ASP A 102 -6.61 14.92 -25.44
C ASP A 102 -7.52 14.15 -24.47
N GLN A 103 -6.96 13.20 -23.72
CA GLN A 103 -7.69 12.44 -22.72
C GLN A 103 -8.17 13.36 -21.60
N VAL A 104 -9.47 13.30 -21.30
CA VAL A 104 -10.07 14.05 -20.20
C VAL A 104 -9.81 13.33 -18.89
N VAL A 105 -9.21 14.01 -17.95
CA VAL A 105 -8.93 13.50 -16.61
C VAL A 105 -9.63 14.34 -15.56
N VAL A 106 -10.04 13.73 -14.47
CA VAL A 106 -10.61 14.44 -13.33
C VAL A 106 -9.46 14.91 -12.44
N VAL A 107 -9.29 16.23 -12.36
CA VAL A 107 -8.31 16.89 -11.49
C VAL A 107 -9.05 17.88 -10.62
N GLY A 108 -9.31 17.50 -9.38
CA GLY A 108 -10.04 18.33 -8.44
C GLY A 108 -11.56 18.34 -8.67
N TYR A 109 -12.18 19.40 -8.24
CA TYR A 109 -13.62 19.62 -8.35
C TYR A 109 -13.97 20.18 -9.74
N GLY A 110 -15.22 19.98 -10.17
CA GLY A 110 -15.72 20.47 -11.47
C GLY A 110 -15.62 19.39 -12.54
N SER A 111 -15.66 19.83 -13.78
CA SER A 111 -15.62 18.96 -14.96
C SER A 111 -14.20 18.50 -15.26
N GLY A 112 -14.07 17.35 -15.90
CA GLY A 112 -12.77 16.84 -16.32
C GLY A 112 -12.04 17.81 -17.25
N GLN A 113 -10.72 17.85 -17.14
CA GLN A 113 -9.82 18.67 -17.96
C GLN A 113 -9.06 17.77 -18.93
N LYS A 114 -8.67 18.33 -20.08
CA LYS A 114 -7.75 17.62 -20.97
C LYS A 114 -6.36 17.55 -20.34
N LEU A 115 -5.74 16.40 -20.40
CA LEU A 115 -4.38 16.19 -19.88
C LEU A 115 -3.40 17.21 -20.46
N SER A 116 -3.58 17.57 -21.74
CA SER A 116 -2.76 18.58 -22.43
C SER A 116 -2.85 20.00 -21.86
N THR A 117 -3.90 20.31 -21.07
CA THR A 117 -4.10 21.66 -20.52
C THR A 117 -3.72 21.77 -19.05
N ILE A 118 -3.26 20.69 -18.43
CA ILE A 118 -2.90 20.67 -17.02
C ILE A 118 -1.46 21.15 -16.87
N SER A 119 -1.24 22.18 -16.05
CA SER A 119 0.08 22.74 -15.78
C SER A 119 0.84 21.96 -14.69
N GLY A 120 0.13 21.19 -13.86
CA GLY A 120 0.68 20.43 -12.77
C GLY A 120 1.31 19.10 -13.15
N SER A 121 2.18 18.59 -12.26
CA SER A 121 2.73 17.25 -12.37
C SER A 121 1.70 16.20 -11.95
N MET A 122 1.37 15.31 -12.86
CA MET A 122 0.39 14.25 -12.65
C MET A 122 0.82 12.97 -13.34
N ALA A 123 0.63 11.85 -12.67
CA ALA A 123 0.76 10.52 -13.28
C ALA A 123 -0.60 9.82 -13.28
N ARG A 124 -0.87 9.08 -14.35
CA ARG A 124 -2.09 8.29 -14.51
C ARG A 124 -1.77 6.82 -14.69
N VAL A 125 -2.50 5.96 -13.97
CA VAL A 125 -2.50 4.51 -14.16
C VAL A 125 -3.92 4.09 -14.53
N SER A 126 -4.05 3.36 -15.64
CA SER A 126 -5.36 2.91 -16.11
C SER A 126 -5.91 1.76 -15.27
N GLY A 127 -7.23 1.61 -15.21
CA GLY A 127 -7.87 0.49 -14.52
C GLY A 127 -7.51 -0.87 -15.12
N GLU A 128 -7.19 -0.95 -16.40
CA GLU A 128 -6.69 -2.17 -17.05
C GLU A 128 -5.35 -2.59 -16.46
N GLN A 129 -4.39 -1.65 -16.35
CA GLN A 129 -3.08 -1.89 -15.74
C GLN A 129 -3.18 -2.31 -14.26
N ILE A 130 -4.21 -1.82 -13.55
CA ILE A 130 -4.48 -2.18 -12.15
C ILE A 130 -5.13 -3.56 -12.06
N ALA A 131 -6.16 -3.82 -12.86
CA ALA A 131 -6.90 -5.08 -12.90
C ALA A 131 -6.06 -6.26 -13.40
N GLU A 132 -5.05 -5.98 -14.23
CA GLU A 132 -4.10 -6.97 -14.71
C GLU A 132 -3.22 -7.59 -13.61
N LYS A 133 -3.16 -6.96 -12.45
CA LYS A 133 -2.40 -7.46 -11.31
C LYS A 133 -3.35 -8.06 -10.27
N PRO A 134 -3.29 -9.37 -10.03
CA PRO A 134 -4.10 -10.01 -8.99
C PRO A 134 -3.57 -9.63 -7.61
N VAL A 135 -3.97 -8.47 -7.11
CA VAL A 135 -3.52 -7.92 -5.84
C VAL A 135 -4.68 -7.82 -4.85
N ALA A 136 -4.48 -8.24 -3.61
CA ALA A 136 -5.42 -7.96 -2.53
C ALA A 136 -5.44 -6.45 -2.20
N ASN A 137 -4.27 -5.81 -2.23
CA ASN A 137 -4.09 -4.38 -2.00
C ASN A 137 -3.90 -3.64 -3.33
N VAL A 138 -4.85 -2.78 -3.67
CA VAL A 138 -4.83 -2.00 -4.92
C VAL A 138 -3.59 -1.11 -5.04
N MET A 139 -3.02 -0.61 -3.93
CA MET A 139 -1.82 0.23 -3.93
C MET A 139 -0.58 -0.52 -4.46
N ASP A 140 -0.48 -1.83 -4.26
CA ASP A 140 0.62 -2.64 -4.79
C ASP A 140 0.70 -2.60 -6.33
N ALA A 141 -0.43 -2.37 -7.00
CA ALA A 141 -0.45 -2.24 -8.45
C ALA A 141 0.27 -0.98 -8.95
N LEU A 142 0.44 0.04 -8.09
CA LEU A 142 1.11 1.30 -8.42
C LEU A 142 2.62 1.26 -8.19
N GLN A 143 3.13 0.26 -7.47
CA GLN A 143 4.56 0.17 -7.14
C GLN A 143 5.42 0.11 -8.42
N GLY A 144 6.36 1.07 -8.56
CA GLY A 144 7.24 1.18 -9.72
C GLY A 144 6.55 1.67 -11.01
N LYS A 145 5.28 2.09 -10.97
CA LYS A 145 4.55 2.61 -12.14
C LYS A 145 4.44 4.13 -12.18
N VAL A 146 4.61 4.78 -11.04
CA VAL A 146 4.49 6.24 -10.90
C VAL A 146 5.82 6.79 -10.41
N ALA A 147 6.48 7.61 -11.23
CA ALA A 147 7.67 8.35 -10.82
C ALA A 147 7.30 9.32 -9.68
N GLY A 148 8.15 9.46 -8.67
CA GLY A 148 7.87 10.31 -7.50
C GLY A 148 7.03 9.64 -6.40
N MET A 149 6.46 8.46 -6.65
CA MET A 149 5.64 7.72 -5.69
C MET A 149 6.38 6.46 -5.21
N SER A 150 6.58 6.36 -3.91
CA SER A 150 7.08 5.16 -3.24
C SER A 150 5.93 4.41 -2.60
N VAL A 151 5.75 3.15 -2.95
CA VAL A 151 4.80 2.23 -2.33
C VAL A 151 5.62 1.09 -1.74
N LEU A 152 5.58 0.90 -0.43
CA LEU A 152 6.27 -0.19 0.26
C LEU A 152 5.25 -1.04 1.01
N THR A 153 5.35 -2.35 0.82
CA THR A 153 4.54 -3.33 1.55
C THR A 153 5.47 -4.07 2.51
N SER A 154 5.46 -3.66 3.77
CA SER A 154 6.36 -4.20 4.82
C SER A 154 6.06 -5.63 5.23
N SER A 155 4.92 -6.17 4.81
CA SER A 155 4.45 -7.48 5.21
C SER A 155 3.76 -8.19 4.04
N GLY A 156 4.01 -9.49 3.92
CA GLY A 156 3.27 -10.39 3.02
C GLY A 156 1.96 -10.89 3.58
N ASP A 157 1.57 -10.43 4.77
CA ASP A 157 0.26 -10.74 5.35
C ASP A 157 -0.85 -10.28 4.38
N PRO A 158 -1.88 -11.09 4.13
CA PRO A 158 -3.00 -10.71 3.25
C PRO A 158 -3.67 -9.38 3.61
N ASN A 159 -3.52 -8.90 4.83
CA ASN A 159 -4.09 -7.66 5.35
C ASN A 159 -3.10 -6.48 5.40
N ALA A 160 -1.88 -6.67 4.93
CA ALA A 160 -0.84 -5.65 5.04
C ALA A 160 -1.24 -4.34 4.37
N VAL A 161 -1.11 -3.25 5.12
CA VAL A 161 -1.32 -1.89 4.62
C VAL A 161 -0.05 -1.40 3.95
N ALA A 162 -0.17 -0.84 2.75
CA ALA A 162 0.96 -0.24 2.06
C ALA A 162 1.33 1.14 2.68
N ASP A 163 2.62 1.41 2.82
CA ASP A 163 3.15 2.74 3.11
C ASP A 163 3.37 3.48 1.79
N VAL A 164 2.58 4.53 1.58
CA VAL A 164 2.57 5.31 0.35
C VAL A 164 3.13 6.69 0.63
N LYS A 165 4.17 7.09 -0.11
CA LYS A 165 4.78 8.41 -0.03
C LYS A 165 4.96 9.01 -1.42
N ILE A 166 4.71 10.32 -1.53
CA ILE A 166 4.89 11.08 -2.76
C ILE A 166 5.95 12.15 -2.49
N HIS A 167 7.03 12.15 -3.29
CA HIS A 167 8.19 13.05 -3.15
C HIS A 167 8.83 13.01 -1.74
N GLY A 168 8.94 11.79 -1.16
CA GLY A 168 9.58 11.55 0.12
C GLY A 168 8.72 11.92 1.34
N THR A 169 9.36 12.08 2.50
CA THR A 169 8.70 12.46 3.76
C THR A 169 8.45 13.97 3.78
N GLY A 170 7.22 14.37 3.99
CA GLY A 170 6.81 15.78 4.07
C GLY A 170 6.91 16.37 5.47
N SER A 171 6.76 15.54 6.52
CA SER A 171 6.82 15.96 7.92
C SER A 171 7.54 14.92 8.77
N LEU A 172 8.25 15.34 9.83
CA LEU A 172 8.97 14.44 10.73
C LEU A 172 8.05 13.73 11.73
N THR A 173 6.99 14.36 12.19
CA THR A 173 6.08 13.82 13.22
C THR A 173 4.61 13.87 12.86
N ALA A 174 4.17 14.70 11.91
CA ALA A 174 2.82 14.67 11.39
C ALA A 174 2.65 13.56 10.32
N GLY A 175 1.39 13.25 9.94
CA GLY A 175 1.10 12.22 8.95
C GLY A 175 1.68 12.53 7.58
N ASN A 176 2.19 11.48 6.90
CA ASN A 176 2.85 11.57 5.58
C ASN A 176 2.07 10.83 4.47
N GLN A 177 0.90 10.29 4.76
CA GLN A 177 0.07 9.60 3.77
C GLN A 177 -0.57 10.61 2.81
N PRO A 178 -0.70 10.29 1.51
CA PRO A 178 -1.44 11.10 0.57
C PRO A 178 -2.95 11.14 0.90
N LEU A 179 -3.63 12.13 0.38
CA LEU A 179 -5.10 12.21 0.43
C LEU A 179 -5.69 11.28 -0.64
N TYR A 180 -6.68 10.48 -0.28
CA TYR A 180 -7.40 9.61 -1.21
C TYR A 180 -8.77 10.22 -1.55
N ILE A 181 -9.08 10.30 -2.86
CA ILE A 181 -10.36 10.80 -3.38
C ILE A 181 -10.95 9.71 -4.27
N VAL A 182 -12.14 9.23 -3.93
CA VAL A 182 -12.88 8.24 -4.75
C VAL A 182 -14.13 8.92 -5.30
N ASP A 183 -14.26 9.01 -6.61
CA ASP A 183 -15.38 9.64 -7.31
C ASP A 183 -15.74 11.06 -6.79
N GLY A 184 -14.71 11.82 -6.41
CA GLY A 184 -14.84 13.18 -5.89
C GLY A 184 -15.12 13.29 -4.38
N MET A 185 -15.07 12.19 -3.64
CA MET A 185 -15.21 12.17 -2.20
C MET A 185 -13.90 11.78 -1.51
N GLN A 186 -13.61 12.46 -0.42
CA GLN A 186 -12.49 12.08 0.43
C GLN A 186 -12.79 10.77 1.16
N THR A 187 -11.84 9.84 1.15
CA THR A 187 -11.91 8.58 1.87
C THR A 187 -10.56 8.24 2.51
N ASP A 188 -10.50 7.19 3.29
CA ASP A 188 -9.27 6.66 3.87
C ASP A 188 -8.66 5.52 3.03
N LEU A 189 -7.43 5.15 3.38
CA LEU A 189 -6.73 4.05 2.69
C LEU A 189 -7.42 2.70 2.92
N ASN A 190 -8.06 2.46 4.07
CA ASN A 190 -8.72 1.19 4.37
C ASN A 190 -9.93 0.98 3.43
N THR A 191 -10.70 2.05 3.18
CA THR A 191 -11.79 2.03 2.20
C THR A 191 -11.27 1.74 0.80
N VAL A 192 -10.16 2.36 0.39
CA VAL A 192 -9.52 2.09 -0.91
C VAL A 192 -9.06 0.63 -1.01
N MET A 193 -8.50 0.06 0.06
CA MET A 193 -8.07 -1.33 0.09
C MET A 193 -9.25 -2.33 0.04
N ALA A 194 -10.41 -1.94 0.54
CA ALA A 194 -11.61 -2.76 0.46
C ALA A 194 -12.26 -2.76 -0.94
N MET A 195 -11.85 -1.85 -1.83
CA MET A 195 -12.36 -1.80 -3.19
C MET A 195 -11.85 -2.96 -4.05
N ASN A 196 -12.65 -3.36 -5.02
CA ASN A 196 -12.24 -4.30 -6.05
C ASN A 196 -11.40 -3.58 -7.12
N SER A 197 -10.20 -4.08 -7.39
CA SER A 197 -9.34 -3.54 -8.46
C SER A 197 -10.01 -3.52 -9.83
N ASN A 198 -10.93 -4.46 -10.08
CA ASN A 198 -11.71 -4.54 -11.31
C ASN A 198 -12.77 -3.43 -11.45
N ASP A 199 -13.12 -2.72 -10.37
CA ASP A 199 -14.07 -1.61 -10.39
C ASP A 199 -13.42 -0.25 -10.71
N ILE A 200 -12.10 -0.20 -10.76
CA ILE A 200 -11.35 1.03 -10.99
C ILE A 200 -11.23 1.29 -12.49
N GLU A 201 -11.57 2.52 -12.93
CA GLU A 201 -11.37 3.02 -14.29
C GLU A 201 -9.99 3.66 -14.45
N SER A 202 -9.53 4.42 -13.45
CA SER A 202 -8.19 5.01 -13.41
C SER A 202 -7.82 5.51 -12.03
N MET A 203 -6.52 5.58 -11.78
CA MET A 203 -5.92 6.29 -10.65
C MET A 203 -5.03 7.42 -11.18
N ASN A 204 -5.29 8.64 -10.73
CA ASN A 204 -4.48 9.81 -11.03
C ASN A 204 -3.74 10.25 -9.77
N VAL A 205 -2.43 10.33 -9.83
CA VAL A 205 -1.58 10.77 -8.72
C VAL A 205 -1.16 12.21 -8.97
N LEU A 206 -1.61 13.13 -8.12
CA LEU A 206 -1.31 14.55 -8.18
C LEU A 206 -0.16 14.86 -7.23
N MET A 207 0.91 15.45 -7.72
CA MET A 207 2.18 15.51 -7.00
C MET A 207 2.67 16.94 -6.74
N ASP A 208 2.13 17.94 -7.42
CA ASP A 208 2.55 19.34 -7.28
C ASP A 208 1.43 20.26 -6.76
N ALA A 209 1.80 21.48 -6.38
CA ALA A 209 0.85 22.43 -5.79
C ALA A 209 -0.23 22.89 -6.76
N SER A 210 0.03 23.01 -8.08
CA SER A 210 -0.99 23.44 -9.04
C SER A 210 -2.14 22.43 -9.14
N SER A 211 -1.82 21.14 -9.09
CA SER A 211 -2.81 20.07 -9.12
C SER A 211 -3.45 19.78 -7.75
N THR A 212 -2.73 20.03 -6.64
CA THR A 212 -3.17 19.62 -5.29
C THR A 212 -3.76 20.76 -4.44
N SER A 213 -3.44 22.05 -4.72
CA SER A 213 -3.90 23.18 -3.91
C SER A 213 -5.42 23.32 -3.84
N ILE A 214 -6.13 22.88 -4.87
CA ILE A 214 -7.61 22.87 -4.90
C ILE A 214 -8.18 21.93 -3.82
N TYR A 215 -7.41 20.94 -3.32
CA TYR A 215 -7.73 20.06 -2.20
C TYR A 215 -7.20 20.60 -0.84
N GLY A 216 -6.40 21.69 -0.88
CA GLY A 216 -6.03 22.54 0.25
C GLY A 216 -5.22 21.86 1.34
N ALA A 217 -5.70 22.03 2.55
CA ALA A 217 -5.04 21.71 3.82
C ALA A 217 -4.74 20.22 4.10
N ARG A 218 -5.05 19.33 3.21
CA ARG A 218 -4.85 17.88 3.38
C ARG A 218 -4.03 17.27 2.25
N ALA A 219 -3.65 18.10 1.28
CA ALA A 219 -3.01 17.68 0.06
C ALA A 219 -1.48 17.86 0.05
N ALA A 220 -0.90 18.26 1.18
CA ALA A 220 0.54 18.47 1.32
C ALA A 220 1.39 17.25 0.91
N ASN A 221 0.91 16.04 1.18
CA ASN A 221 1.60 14.80 0.84
C ASN A 221 1.16 14.23 -0.53
N GLY A 222 0.53 15.06 -1.38
CA GLY A 222 -0.04 14.63 -2.66
C GLY A 222 -1.46 14.09 -2.55
N VAL A 223 -2.09 13.84 -3.70
CA VAL A 223 -3.47 13.34 -3.78
C VAL A 223 -3.55 12.17 -4.76
N VAL A 224 -4.21 11.10 -4.36
CA VAL A 224 -4.54 9.97 -5.23
C VAL A 224 -6.03 10.04 -5.55
N VAL A 225 -6.36 10.38 -6.80
CA VAL A 225 -7.73 10.47 -7.29
C VAL A 225 -8.10 9.19 -8.01
N ILE A 226 -9.03 8.44 -7.46
CA ILE A 226 -9.53 7.17 -7.96
C ILE A 226 -10.87 7.44 -8.65
N THR A 227 -10.93 7.11 -9.91
CA THR A 227 -12.18 7.13 -10.69
C THR A 227 -12.63 5.69 -10.88
N THR A 228 -13.87 5.41 -10.54
CA THR A 228 -14.43 4.08 -10.65
C THR A 228 -15.19 3.91 -11.96
N LYS A 229 -15.34 2.66 -12.42
CA LYS A 229 -16.06 2.32 -13.64
C LYS A 229 -17.53 2.78 -13.58
N LYS A 230 -17.99 3.33 -14.69
CA LYS A 230 -19.36 3.78 -14.89
C LYS A 230 -20.02 2.98 -16.02
N GLY A 231 -21.34 3.10 -16.14
CA GLY A 231 -22.08 2.50 -17.24
C GLY A 231 -21.59 3.00 -18.60
N LYS A 232 -21.49 2.10 -19.55
CA LYS A 232 -21.17 2.44 -20.95
C LYS A 232 -22.47 2.58 -21.74
N ARG A 233 -22.46 3.54 -22.64
CA ARG A 233 -23.57 3.80 -23.55
C ARG A 233 -23.73 2.65 -24.53
N SER A 234 -24.92 2.09 -24.67
CA SER A 234 -25.29 1.13 -25.70
C SER A 234 -26.55 1.62 -26.43
N GLU A 235 -26.57 1.59 -27.75
CA GLU A 235 -27.73 2.04 -28.54
C GLU A 235 -28.95 1.13 -28.37
N GLU A 236 -28.72 -0.16 -28.06
CA GLU A 236 -29.78 -1.17 -27.88
C GLU A 236 -30.14 -1.40 -26.41
N GLY A 237 -29.52 -0.69 -25.46
CA GLY A 237 -29.73 -0.90 -24.01
C GLY A 237 -29.18 -2.20 -23.48
N LEU A 238 -28.48 -2.99 -24.29
CA LEU A 238 -27.87 -4.25 -23.90
C LEU A 238 -26.62 -4.00 -23.03
N GLY A 239 -26.53 -4.71 -21.93
CA GLY A 239 -25.40 -4.60 -21.00
C GLY A 239 -24.26 -5.56 -21.36
N HIS A 240 -23.03 -5.13 -21.12
CA HIS A 240 -21.87 -6.03 -21.13
C HIS A 240 -21.72 -6.69 -19.76
N ILE A 241 -21.62 -8.00 -19.78
CA ILE A 241 -21.35 -8.80 -18.56
C ILE A 241 -19.93 -9.33 -18.66
N THR A 242 -19.13 -9.10 -17.62
CA THR A 242 -17.76 -9.64 -17.51
C THR A 242 -17.68 -10.48 -16.26
N VAL A 243 -17.19 -11.69 -16.40
CA VAL A 243 -16.84 -12.61 -15.31
C VAL A 243 -15.35 -12.80 -15.30
N ASN A 244 -14.72 -12.58 -14.15
CA ASN A 244 -13.32 -12.84 -13.93
C ASN A 244 -13.18 -13.83 -12.77
N ALA A 245 -12.39 -14.89 -12.94
CA ALA A 245 -12.10 -15.87 -11.91
C ALA A 245 -10.62 -16.20 -11.91
N GLN A 246 -10.01 -16.24 -10.72
CA GLN A 246 -8.61 -16.57 -10.57
C GLN A 246 -8.35 -17.43 -9.34
N TYR A 247 -7.34 -18.27 -9.46
CA TYR A 247 -6.81 -19.12 -8.42
C TYR A 247 -5.31 -18.91 -8.31
N GLY A 248 -4.81 -18.79 -7.10
CA GLY A 248 -3.39 -18.60 -6.85
C GLY A 248 -2.89 -19.37 -5.64
N ILE A 249 -1.57 -19.48 -5.56
CA ILE A 249 -0.85 -20.06 -4.42
C ILE A 249 0.24 -19.08 -4.03
N SER A 250 0.31 -18.77 -2.72
CA SER A 250 1.38 -17.99 -2.11
C SER A 250 2.32 -18.90 -1.32
N GLU A 251 3.61 -18.63 -1.38
CA GLU A 251 4.62 -19.36 -0.62
C GLU A 251 5.69 -18.42 -0.03
N PHE A 252 6.41 -18.89 0.95
CA PHE A 252 7.53 -18.16 1.55
C PHE A 252 8.64 -17.95 0.52
N ALA A 253 9.18 -16.72 0.42
CA ALA A 253 10.06 -16.36 -0.69
C ALA A 253 11.54 -16.66 -0.46
N ASN A 254 12.05 -16.54 0.77
CA ASN A 254 13.49 -16.55 1.06
C ASN A 254 13.83 -17.27 2.37
N TYR A 255 14.28 -18.50 2.29
CA TYR A 255 14.70 -19.31 3.44
C TYR A 255 16.19 -19.12 3.82
N LYS A 256 16.97 -18.45 2.97
CA LYS A 256 18.44 -18.34 3.14
C LYS A 256 18.89 -17.84 4.53
N PRO A 257 18.28 -16.78 5.11
CA PRO A 257 18.71 -16.30 6.44
C PRO A 257 18.58 -17.37 7.53
N TYR A 258 17.60 -18.26 7.43
CA TYR A 258 17.41 -19.37 8.36
C TYR A 258 18.36 -20.54 8.06
N ASP A 259 18.56 -20.84 6.79
CA ASP A 259 19.44 -21.95 6.35
C ASP A 259 20.92 -21.65 6.68
N ASP A 260 21.29 -20.36 6.84
CA ASP A 260 22.62 -19.91 7.27
C ASP A 260 22.84 -20.01 8.82
N LEU A 261 21.85 -20.43 9.60
CA LEU A 261 21.98 -20.70 11.03
C LEU A 261 22.60 -22.09 11.28
N MET A 262 23.10 -22.31 12.50
CA MET A 262 23.66 -23.61 12.92
C MET A 262 22.63 -24.72 12.78
N SER A 263 23.07 -25.88 12.35
CA SER A 263 22.30 -27.13 12.49
C SER A 263 22.15 -27.48 13.98
N GLY A 264 21.26 -28.40 14.30
CA GLY A 264 21.09 -28.83 15.67
C GLY A 264 22.37 -29.46 16.27
N ASP A 265 23.14 -30.19 15.46
CA ASP A 265 24.43 -30.77 15.87
C ASP A 265 25.48 -29.69 16.14
N GLU A 266 25.64 -28.74 15.21
CA GLU A 266 26.57 -27.59 15.39
C GLU A 266 26.19 -26.77 16.64
N LEU A 267 24.89 -26.59 16.89
CA LEU A 267 24.41 -25.85 18.03
C LEU A 267 24.69 -26.60 19.35
N LEU A 268 24.45 -27.92 19.42
CA LEU A 268 24.76 -28.75 20.60
C LEU A 268 26.24 -28.70 20.93
N GLU A 269 27.12 -28.80 19.93
CA GLU A 269 28.57 -28.70 20.11
C GLU A 269 28.96 -27.29 20.58
N HIS A 270 28.39 -26.24 19.98
CA HIS A 270 28.64 -24.86 20.39
C HIS A 270 28.19 -24.60 21.84
N GLN A 271 27.00 -25.03 22.21
CA GLN A 271 26.45 -24.88 23.54
C GLN A 271 27.27 -25.63 24.61
N ALA A 272 27.64 -26.87 24.31
CA ALA A 272 28.50 -27.66 25.21
C ALA A 272 29.89 -27.04 25.37
N LYS A 273 30.52 -26.56 24.27
CA LYS A 273 31.79 -25.84 24.31
C LYS A 273 31.79 -24.66 25.25
N TYR A 274 30.66 -23.96 25.34
CA TYR A 274 30.51 -22.74 26.15
C TYR A 274 29.76 -22.96 27.47
N GLY A 275 29.62 -24.21 27.89
CA GLY A 275 29.11 -24.54 29.24
C GLY A 275 27.62 -24.37 29.44
N TYR A 276 26.81 -24.49 28.40
CA TYR A 276 25.35 -24.43 28.51
C TYR A 276 24.88 -25.55 29.46
N LEU A 277 24.02 -25.21 30.40
CA LEU A 277 23.53 -26.11 31.45
C LEU A 277 24.65 -26.77 32.30
N GLY A 278 25.83 -26.14 32.42
CA GLY A 278 26.97 -26.66 33.18
C GLY A 278 27.68 -27.86 32.54
N THR A 279 27.51 -28.04 31.22
CA THR A 279 28.05 -29.18 30.47
C THR A 279 29.35 -28.83 29.74
N SER A 280 30.18 -29.83 29.43
CA SER A 280 31.45 -29.69 28.72
C SER A 280 31.51 -30.51 27.41
N SER A 281 30.50 -31.32 27.16
CA SER A 281 30.42 -32.17 25.97
C SER A 281 28.98 -32.30 25.47
N LYS A 282 28.81 -32.49 24.15
CA LYS A 282 27.53 -32.78 23.54
C LYS A 282 26.79 -33.95 24.22
N LYS A 283 27.54 -35.01 24.56
CA LYS A 283 26.93 -36.18 25.24
C LYS A 283 26.37 -35.83 26.62
N GLU A 284 27.08 -35.04 27.38
CA GLU A 284 26.66 -34.55 28.70
C GLU A 284 25.46 -33.59 28.57
N LEU A 285 25.50 -32.68 27.60
CA LEU A 285 24.41 -31.78 27.33
C LEU A 285 23.12 -32.52 26.96
N LEU A 286 23.20 -33.52 26.07
CA LEU A 286 22.05 -34.36 25.71
C LEU A 286 21.50 -35.14 26.91
N ALA A 287 22.36 -35.65 27.80
CA ALA A 287 21.93 -36.32 29.04
C ALA A 287 21.18 -35.33 29.95
N ASN A 288 21.70 -34.12 30.13
CA ASN A 288 21.07 -33.07 30.93
C ASN A 288 19.74 -32.57 30.34
N LEU A 289 19.66 -32.44 29.01
CA LEU A 289 18.41 -32.07 28.32
C LEU A 289 17.34 -33.16 28.51
N LYS A 290 17.74 -34.46 28.53
CA LYS A 290 16.82 -35.59 28.76
C LYS A 290 16.37 -35.67 30.23
N GLU A 291 17.26 -35.40 31.20
CA GLU A 291 16.93 -35.47 32.63
C GLU A 291 16.14 -34.21 33.07
N ARG A 292 16.55 -33.06 32.58
CA ARG A 292 16.03 -31.79 33.09
C ARG A 292 15.14 -31.08 32.12
N SER A 293 14.78 -31.60 31.01
CA SER A 293 14.27 -30.94 29.82
C SER A 293 14.40 -29.38 29.96
N GLU A 294 14.80 -28.70 28.96
CA GLU A 294 14.84 -27.20 29.00
C GLU A 294 13.55 -26.60 29.57
N TYR A 295 12.46 -27.28 29.34
CA TYR A 295 11.14 -27.03 29.90
C TYR A 295 11.00 -27.19 31.42
N LYS A 296 11.75 -28.10 32.06
CA LYS A 296 11.79 -28.21 33.54
C LYS A 296 12.54 -27.03 34.17
N LEU A 297 13.62 -26.56 33.57
CA LEU A 297 14.39 -25.42 34.05
C LEU A 297 13.63 -24.11 33.94
N GLU A 298 12.98 -23.87 32.80
CA GLU A 298 12.12 -22.73 32.64
C GLU A 298 10.89 -22.81 33.56
N ARG A 299 10.32 -23.98 33.72
CA ARG A 299 9.22 -24.25 34.65
C ARG A 299 9.59 -23.89 36.12
N GLU A 300 10.78 -24.25 36.56
CA GLU A 300 11.26 -23.92 37.89
C GLU A 300 11.60 -22.42 38.04
N ALA A 301 12.23 -21.84 37.00
CA ALA A 301 12.57 -20.42 36.97
C ALA A 301 11.33 -19.50 36.96
N TRP A 302 10.23 -19.94 36.30
CA TRP A 302 9.01 -19.15 36.17
C TRP A 302 7.91 -19.54 37.16
N GLY A 303 8.14 -20.54 38.03
CA GLY A 303 7.21 -20.95 39.10
C GLY A 303 5.94 -21.67 38.60
N PHE A 304 5.95 -22.26 37.40
CA PHE A 304 4.79 -22.95 36.84
C PHE A 304 4.80 -24.47 37.05
N ASN A 305 3.61 -25.04 37.32
CA ASN A 305 3.39 -26.48 37.16
C ASN A 305 3.12 -26.75 35.68
N ALA A 306 4.17 -26.95 34.88
CA ALA A 306 4.01 -27.32 33.48
C ALA A 306 3.44 -28.74 33.33
N PRO A 307 2.63 -28.99 32.29
CA PRO A 307 2.15 -30.32 31.97
C PRO A 307 3.32 -31.30 31.67
N ALA A 308 3.13 -32.60 31.92
CA ALA A 308 4.14 -33.63 31.64
C ALA A 308 4.44 -33.80 30.11
N ASP A 309 3.60 -33.25 29.24
CA ASP A 309 3.76 -33.29 27.79
C ASP A 309 4.85 -32.34 27.24
N LEU A 310 5.59 -31.67 28.11
CA LEU A 310 6.71 -30.82 27.75
C LEU A 310 8.08 -31.46 27.92
N ASP A 311 8.15 -32.75 28.15
CA ASP A 311 9.41 -33.46 28.26
C ASP A 311 10.20 -33.41 26.95
N PHE A 312 11.51 -33.26 27.04
CA PHE A 312 12.40 -33.24 25.89
C PHE A 312 12.30 -34.55 25.10
N TYR A 313 11.99 -34.47 23.83
CA TYR A 313 12.02 -35.58 22.91
C TYR A 313 13.15 -35.35 21.90
N GLU A 314 14.07 -36.30 21.84
CA GLU A 314 15.20 -36.27 20.94
C GLU A 314 14.73 -36.58 19.49
N PRO A 315 14.80 -35.61 18.54
CA PRO A 315 14.45 -35.89 17.15
C PRO A 315 15.54 -36.79 16.52
N ALA A 316 15.13 -37.61 15.56
CA ALA A 316 16.00 -38.59 14.90
C ALA A 316 17.23 -37.97 14.21
N ASP A 317 17.10 -36.75 13.69
CA ASP A 317 18.13 -36.06 12.90
C ASP A 317 18.70 -34.80 13.57
N TYR A 318 18.26 -34.44 14.79
CA TYR A 318 18.65 -33.21 15.52
C TYR A 318 18.59 -31.91 14.67
N ASN A 319 17.79 -31.87 13.59
CA ASN A 319 17.79 -30.71 12.68
C ASN A 319 16.40 -30.31 12.22
N PHE A 320 15.49 -30.11 13.17
CA PHE A 320 14.12 -29.72 12.85
C PHE A 320 14.05 -28.34 12.20
N ASP A 321 13.26 -28.20 11.15
CA ASP A 321 13.08 -26.96 10.41
C ASP A 321 11.88 -26.15 10.94
N TRP A 322 12.12 -25.34 11.95
CA TRP A 322 11.10 -24.51 12.57
C TRP A 322 10.51 -23.48 11.62
N LEU A 323 11.31 -22.92 10.69
CA LEU A 323 10.81 -21.90 9.78
C LEU A 323 9.83 -22.51 8.77
N ARG A 324 10.19 -23.65 8.15
CA ARG A 324 9.27 -24.35 7.26
C ARG A 324 8.06 -24.92 8.00
N PHE A 325 8.21 -25.28 9.26
CA PHE A 325 7.10 -25.71 10.10
C PHE A 325 6.10 -24.57 10.36
N PHE A 326 6.55 -23.36 10.73
CA PHE A 326 5.66 -22.25 11.01
C PHE A 326 5.18 -21.50 9.78
N MET A 327 6.01 -21.35 8.73
CA MET A 327 5.75 -20.47 7.58
C MET A 327 5.87 -21.17 6.23
N GLY A 328 5.92 -22.50 6.20
CA GLY A 328 6.05 -23.28 4.96
C GLY A 328 4.71 -23.64 4.29
N LYS A 329 3.59 -23.13 4.76
CA LYS A 329 2.28 -23.40 4.18
C LYS A 329 2.17 -22.81 2.77
N LYS A 330 1.72 -23.61 1.80
CA LYS A 330 1.30 -23.12 0.49
C LYS A 330 -0.14 -22.61 0.62
N ALA A 331 -0.29 -21.31 0.59
CA ALA A 331 -1.53 -20.63 0.92
C ALA A 331 -2.34 -20.32 -0.34
N PRO A 332 -3.57 -20.84 -0.49
CA PRO A 332 -4.40 -20.59 -1.65
C PRO A 332 -5.02 -19.19 -1.61
N THR A 333 -5.24 -18.65 -2.82
CA THR A 333 -6.00 -17.42 -3.06
C THR A 333 -7.07 -17.71 -4.09
N TYR A 334 -8.30 -17.30 -3.81
CA TYR A 334 -9.45 -17.40 -4.72
C TYR A 334 -10.03 -16.01 -4.92
N GLN A 335 -10.29 -15.64 -6.15
CA GLN A 335 -11.04 -14.41 -6.46
C GLN A 335 -12.02 -14.69 -7.58
N ALA A 336 -13.23 -14.15 -7.43
CA ALA A 336 -14.23 -14.17 -8.49
C ALA A 336 -14.98 -12.84 -8.51
N ASP A 337 -15.16 -12.29 -9.70
CA ASP A 337 -15.78 -10.99 -9.92
C ASP A 337 -16.78 -11.10 -11.06
N LEU A 338 -17.93 -10.50 -10.86
CA LEU A 338 -18.98 -10.31 -11.86
C LEU A 338 -19.23 -8.82 -12.02
N SER A 339 -19.20 -8.31 -13.21
CA SER A 339 -19.61 -6.92 -13.49
C SER A 339 -20.56 -6.84 -14.68
N MET A 340 -21.45 -5.89 -14.61
CA MET A 340 -22.41 -5.57 -15.65
C MET A 340 -22.42 -4.06 -15.88
N SER A 341 -22.24 -3.64 -17.11
CA SER A 341 -22.32 -2.23 -17.51
C SER A 341 -23.24 -2.05 -18.71
N GLY A 342 -24.06 -1.03 -18.68
CA GLY A 342 -24.97 -0.77 -19.80
C GLY A 342 -25.62 0.59 -19.67
N GLY A 343 -26.54 0.88 -20.58
CA GLY A 343 -27.36 2.07 -20.48
C GLY A 343 -27.70 2.70 -21.80
N SER A 344 -28.68 3.59 -21.79
CA SER A 344 -29.18 4.39 -22.90
C SER A 344 -28.41 5.72 -23.01
N ASN A 345 -28.85 6.57 -23.96
CA ASN A 345 -28.38 7.95 -24.06
C ASN A 345 -28.69 8.83 -22.85
N ARG A 346 -29.65 8.43 -22.01
CA ARG A 346 -30.08 9.21 -20.84
C ARG A 346 -29.65 8.60 -19.52
N THR A 347 -29.64 7.28 -19.40
CA THR A 347 -29.31 6.62 -18.14
C THR A 347 -28.25 5.54 -18.40
N GLN A 348 -27.19 5.54 -17.62
CA GLN A 348 -26.10 4.58 -17.65
C GLN A 348 -25.99 3.93 -16.26
N TYR A 349 -25.67 2.65 -16.24
CA TYR A 349 -25.52 1.89 -14.99
C TYR A 349 -24.31 0.96 -15.02
N TYR A 350 -23.73 0.77 -13.88
CA TYR A 350 -22.68 -0.22 -13.61
C TYR A 350 -23.01 -0.95 -12.31
N VAL A 351 -22.91 -2.28 -12.33
CA VAL A 351 -23.12 -3.14 -11.16
C VAL A 351 -21.97 -4.12 -11.09
N SER A 352 -21.39 -4.31 -9.92
CA SER A 352 -20.39 -5.34 -9.71
C SER A 352 -20.59 -6.07 -8.39
N LEU A 353 -20.17 -7.33 -8.37
CA LEU A 353 -20.05 -8.18 -7.20
C LEU A 353 -18.70 -8.86 -7.24
N GLY A 354 -18.01 -8.90 -6.12
CA GLY A 354 -16.71 -9.51 -6.01
C GLY A 354 -16.51 -10.28 -4.72
N THR A 355 -15.71 -11.33 -4.78
CA THR A 355 -15.23 -12.07 -3.62
C THR A 355 -13.74 -12.34 -3.75
N LEU A 356 -13.02 -12.18 -2.64
CA LEU A 356 -11.62 -12.53 -2.50
C LEU A 356 -11.45 -13.34 -1.22
N SER A 357 -10.78 -14.47 -1.31
CA SER A 357 -10.33 -15.25 -0.14
C SER A 357 -8.84 -15.54 -0.31
N GLN A 358 -8.01 -15.03 0.56
CA GLN A 358 -6.57 -15.26 0.56
C GLN A 358 -6.16 -15.80 1.92
N GLU A 359 -5.57 -16.99 1.94
CA GLU A 359 -4.96 -17.55 3.14
C GLU A 359 -3.55 -17.03 3.33
N GLY A 360 -3.08 -16.98 4.58
CA GLY A 360 -1.69 -16.67 4.90
C GLY A 360 -0.81 -17.93 4.89
N ILE A 361 0.50 -17.71 4.72
CA ILE A 361 1.52 -18.78 4.65
C ILE A 361 1.91 -19.34 6.01
N THR A 362 1.44 -18.74 7.11
CA THR A 362 1.72 -19.21 8.45
C THR A 362 0.86 -20.41 8.81
N ARG A 363 1.38 -21.27 9.68
CA ARG A 363 0.64 -22.40 10.24
C ARG A 363 -0.55 -21.91 11.07
N GLY A 364 -1.61 -22.72 11.14
CA GLY A 364 -2.86 -22.33 11.78
C GLY A 364 -3.82 -21.58 10.85
N ARG A 365 -4.89 -21.04 11.41
CA ARG A 365 -5.89 -20.28 10.69
C ARG A 365 -5.49 -18.81 10.63
N ASN A 366 -5.17 -18.32 9.44
CA ASN A 366 -4.88 -16.94 9.16
C ASN A 366 -5.31 -16.60 7.73
N GLY A 367 -5.68 -15.37 7.48
CA GLY A 367 -6.07 -14.95 6.14
C GLY A 367 -7.09 -13.82 6.11
N PHE A 368 -7.52 -13.51 4.91
CA PHE A 368 -8.40 -12.39 4.59
C PHE A 368 -9.49 -12.84 3.64
N LYS A 369 -10.75 -12.51 3.97
CA LYS A 369 -11.88 -12.70 3.08
C LYS A 369 -12.58 -11.37 2.87
N ARG A 370 -12.95 -11.09 1.64
CA ARG A 370 -13.69 -9.89 1.27
C ARG A 370 -14.83 -10.24 0.35
N TYR A 371 -15.99 -9.69 0.65
CA TYR A 371 -17.15 -9.69 -0.23
C TYR A 371 -17.53 -8.24 -0.47
N ASN A 372 -17.60 -7.82 -1.72
CA ASN A 372 -17.91 -6.45 -2.07
C ASN A 372 -18.94 -6.36 -3.18
N GLY A 373 -19.71 -5.28 -3.18
CA GLY A 373 -20.67 -4.97 -4.22
C GLY A 373 -20.71 -3.48 -4.48
N ARG A 374 -20.99 -3.13 -5.72
CA ARG A 374 -21.07 -1.73 -6.15
C ARG A 374 -22.19 -1.53 -7.17
N VAL A 375 -22.89 -0.41 -7.04
CA VAL A 375 -23.89 0.06 -7.99
C VAL A 375 -23.60 1.52 -8.30
N SER A 376 -23.50 1.87 -9.58
CA SER A 376 -23.36 3.23 -10.05
C SER A 376 -24.43 3.53 -11.10
N VAL A 377 -25.15 4.62 -10.94
CA VAL A 377 -26.16 5.08 -11.88
C VAL A 377 -25.96 6.56 -12.16
N ASP A 378 -25.86 6.91 -13.43
CA ASP A 378 -25.83 8.28 -13.92
C ASP A 378 -27.02 8.50 -14.87
N SER A 379 -27.87 9.50 -14.61
CA SER A 379 -29.06 9.77 -15.41
C SER A 379 -29.20 11.25 -15.78
N ARG A 380 -29.37 11.51 -17.05
CA ARG A 380 -29.81 12.82 -17.57
C ARG A 380 -31.34 12.86 -17.57
N VAL A 381 -31.92 13.32 -16.46
CA VAL A 381 -33.36 13.38 -16.22
C VAL A 381 -34.02 14.41 -17.19
N LYS A 382 -33.33 15.53 -17.36
CA LYS A 382 -33.67 16.60 -18.34
C LYS A 382 -32.35 17.04 -19.01
N ASP A 383 -32.47 17.78 -20.11
CA ASP A 383 -31.27 18.29 -20.80
C ASP A 383 -30.44 19.24 -19.93
N TRP A 384 -31.10 19.87 -18.96
CA TRP A 384 -30.49 20.77 -17.98
C TRP A 384 -30.24 20.15 -16.61
N LEU A 385 -30.70 18.89 -16.36
CA LEU A 385 -30.58 18.21 -15.07
C LEU A 385 -29.97 16.81 -15.25
N LYS A 386 -28.82 16.60 -14.65
CA LYS A 386 -28.16 15.30 -14.50
C LYS A 386 -28.09 14.94 -13.01
N VAL A 387 -28.41 13.71 -12.67
CA VAL A 387 -28.28 13.14 -11.32
C VAL A 387 -27.46 11.85 -11.39
N GLY A 388 -26.76 11.54 -10.32
CA GLY A 388 -26.04 10.29 -10.22
C GLY A 388 -25.91 9.83 -8.78
N ALA A 389 -25.80 8.52 -8.63
CA ALA A 389 -25.56 7.88 -7.34
C ALA A 389 -24.56 6.74 -7.53
N ASN A 390 -23.68 6.60 -6.55
CA ASN A 390 -22.69 5.55 -6.46
C ASN A 390 -22.77 4.95 -5.06
N VAL A 391 -23.03 3.66 -4.96
CA VAL A 391 -23.14 2.92 -3.72
C VAL A 391 -22.13 1.79 -3.73
N PHE A 392 -21.31 1.72 -2.72
CA PHE A 392 -20.33 0.66 -2.49
C PHE A 392 -20.58 0.03 -1.13
N GLY A 393 -20.48 -1.29 -1.04
CA GLY A 393 -20.50 -2.03 0.21
C GLY A 393 -19.45 -3.11 0.23
N ALA A 394 -18.81 -3.33 1.37
CA ALA A 394 -17.86 -4.42 1.58
C ALA A 394 -18.00 -5.01 2.97
N TYR A 395 -17.84 -6.31 3.04
CA TYR A 395 -17.62 -7.05 4.28
C TYR A 395 -16.26 -7.72 4.21
N THR A 396 -15.46 -7.54 5.23
CA THR A 396 -14.16 -8.22 5.38
C THR A 396 -14.11 -9.02 6.67
N ASP A 397 -13.63 -10.25 6.56
CA ASP A 397 -13.31 -11.15 7.68
C ASP A 397 -11.80 -11.34 7.68
N GLN A 398 -11.17 -10.92 8.76
CA GLN A 398 -9.71 -10.91 8.92
C GLN A 398 -9.33 -11.78 10.11
N ILE A 399 -8.45 -12.74 9.87
CA ILE A 399 -7.83 -13.53 10.91
C ILE A 399 -6.34 -13.32 10.81
N SER A 400 -5.79 -12.57 11.76
CA SER A 400 -4.37 -12.32 11.84
C SER A 400 -3.61 -13.60 12.20
N ALA A 401 -2.41 -13.72 11.64
CA ALA A 401 -1.51 -14.83 11.94
C ALA A 401 -0.89 -14.60 13.32
N GLY A 402 -1.60 -14.69 14.40
CA GLY A 402 -1.10 -14.78 15.77
C GLY A 402 0.20 -14.05 16.17
N PHE A 403 0.66 -13.07 15.38
CA PHE A 403 1.79 -12.18 15.71
C PHE A 403 1.40 -11.14 16.77
N GLU A 404 0.44 -11.45 17.62
CA GLU A 404 -0.09 -10.52 18.61
C GLU A 404 0.93 -10.09 19.67
N GLY A 405 2.10 -10.73 19.72
CA GLY A 405 3.23 -10.32 20.56
C GLY A 405 4.13 -9.24 19.93
N GLY A 406 3.79 -8.69 18.74
CA GLY A 406 4.63 -7.71 18.07
C GLY A 406 5.96 -8.31 17.58
N ALA A 407 7.06 -7.55 17.71
CA ALA A 407 8.40 -7.95 17.25
C ALA A 407 8.92 -9.26 17.86
N TYR A 408 8.36 -9.71 18.95
CA TYR A 408 8.85 -10.88 19.72
C TYR A 408 7.95 -12.12 19.60
N SER A 409 7.01 -12.17 18.65
CA SER A 409 6.19 -13.37 18.45
C SER A 409 7.03 -14.57 18.01
N ASP A 410 6.83 -15.68 18.67
CA ASP A 410 7.60 -16.91 18.46
C ASP A 410 7.14 -17.77 17.28
N ALA A 411 6.03 -17.46 16.67
CA ALA A 411 5.51 -18.16 15.48
C ALA A 411 5.92 -17.53 14.14
N GLY A 412 6.72 -16.45 14.19
CA GLY A 412 7.23 -15.75 13.01
C GLY A 412 8.63 -16.16 12.61
N THR A 413 9.24 -15.34 11.76
CA THR A 413 10.62 -15.56 11.29
C THR A 413 11.63 -15.51 12.42
N PHE A 414 11.45 -14.59 13.35
CA PHE A 414 12.33 -14.45 14.52
C PHE A 414 12.21 -15.66 15.46
N GLY A 415 11.00 -16.01 15.89
CA GLY A 415 10.78 -17.14 16.79
C GLY A 415 11.27 -18.45 16.21
N ALA A 416 11.07 -18.66 14.89
CA ALA A 416 11.62 -19.83 14.22
C ALA A 416 13.16 -19.82 14.20
N ALA A 417 13.78 -18.63 14.00
CA ALA A 417 15.24 -18.51 13.91
C ALA A 417 15.96 -18.78 15.22
N ILE A 418 15.38 -18.39 16.35
CA ILE A 418 16.01 -18.57 17.67
C ILE A 418 15.75 -19.94 18.29
N LYS A 419 14.75 -20.71 17.80
CA LYS A 419 14.47 -22.06 18.34
C LYS A 419 15.58 -23.04 18.02
N PRO A 420 16.07 -23.80 19.02
CA PRO A 420 17.04 -24.86 18.79
C PRO A 420 16.51 -25.92 17.81
N ARG A 421 17.27 -26.21 16.76
CA ARG A 421 16.89 -27.22 15.75
C ARG A 421 16.93 -28.65 16.27
N TYR A 422 17.61 -28.91 17.37
CA TYR A 422 17.60 -30.22 18.04
C TYR A 422 16.33 -30.49 18.84
N MET A 423 15.39 -29.56 18.89
CA MET A 423 14.08 -29.73 19.52
C MET A 423 13.02 -30.08 18.50
N SER A 424 12.04 -30.91 18.89
CA SER A 424 10.91 -31.32 18.08
C SER A 424 9.59 -30.77 18.65
N PRO A 425 8.66 -30.32 17.77
CA PRO A 425 7.31 -29.96 18.21
C PRO A 425 6.43 -31.18 18.51
N TYR A 426 6.92 -32.37 18.28
CA TYR A 426 6.18 -33.63 18.46
C TYR A 426 6.58 -34.33 19.78
N ASP A 427 5.66 -35.10 20.35
CA ASP A 427 5.93 -36.00 21.46
C ASP A 427 6.52 -37.34 20.97
N ALA A 428 6.76 -38.27 21.92
CA ALA A 428 7.33 -39.58 21.61
C ALA A 428 6.46 -40.44 20.70
N ASP A 429 5.16 -40.21 20.70
CA ASP A 429 4.20 -40.94 19.87
C ASP A 429 3.99 -40.28 18.51
N GLY A 430 4.71 -39.19 18.21
CA GLY A 430 4.63 -38.42 16.96
C GLY A 430 3.44 -37.48 16.88
N ASN A 431 2.73 -37.23 17.98
CA ASN A 431 1.66 -36.24 18.01
C ASN A 431 2.20 -34.82 18.19
N LEU A 432 1.59 -33.83 17.53
CA LEU A 432 1.92 -32.43 17.76
C LEU A 432 1.58 -32.03 19.19
N ARG A 433 2.56 -31.54 19.94
CA ARG A 433 2.36 -31.00 21.28
C ARG A 433 1.42 -29.80 21.25
N LYS A 434 0.71 -29.57 22.34
CA LYS A 434 -0.18 -28.43 22.46
C LYS A 434 0.58 -27.12 22.69
N TYR A 435 1.68 -27.18 23.43
CA TYR A 435 2.49 -26.03 23.85
C TYR A 435 3.92 -26.14 23.35
N TYR A 436 4.54 -24.99 23.20
CA TYR A 436 5.99 -24.84 23.00
C TYR A 436 6.52 -23.72 23.89
N VAL A 437 7.81 -23.79 24.22
CA VAL A 437 8.47 -22.75 24.99
C VAL A 437 8.90 -21.62 24.09
N SER A 438 8.65 -20.40 24.51
CA SER A 438 8.99 -19.15 23.88
C SER A 438 9.98 -18.36 24.74
N LEU A 439 10.55 -17.29 24.19
CA LEU A 439 11.35 -16.32 24.95
C LEU A 439 10.60 -15.71 26.14
N PHE A 440 9.27 -15.68 26.07
CA PHE A 440 8.40 -15.03 27.06
C PHE A 440 7.58 -16.02 27.87
N GLY A 441 7.86 -17.32 27.72
CA GLY A 441 7.18 -18.40 28.42
C GLY A 441 6.59 -19.47 27.50
N MET A 442 5.43 -19.98 27.86
CA MET A 442 4.78 -21.05 27.10
C MET A 442 3.70 -20.50 26.17
N GLU A 443 3.76 -20.87 24.90
CA GLU A 443 2.80 -20.52 23.86
C GLU A 443 2.06 -21.78 23.33
N ILE A 444 0.85 -21.58 22.81
CA ILE A 444 0.08 -22.62 22.13
C ILE A 444 0.55 -22.68 20.67
N PHE A 445 0.76 -23.91 20.15
CA PHE A 445 0.98 -24.08 18.72
C PHE A 445 -0.20 -23.54 17.90
N PRO A 446 0.08 -22.89 16.75
CA PRO A 446 -0.95 -22.26 15.91
C PRO A 446 -2.11 -23.17 15.52
N ASP A 447 -1.90 -24.49 15.46
CA ASP A 447 -2.93 -25.50 15.18
C ASP A 447 -4.03 -25.55 16.24
N PHE A 448 -3.72 -25.18 17.46
CA PHE A 448 -4.66 -25.18 18.57
C PHE A 448 -5.24 -23.78 18.86
N THR A 449 -4.72 -22.72 18.21
CA THR A 449 -5.12 -21.34 18.48
C THR A 449 -6.63 -21.14 18.31
N GLU A 450 -7.24 -21.64 17.25
CA GLU A 450 -8.68 -21.48 17.05
C GLU A 450 -9.52 -22.17 18.14
N LYS A 451 -9.05 -23.32 18.66
CA LYS A 451 -9.73 -24.03 19.73
C LYS A 451 -9.65 -23.31 21.07
N TYR A 452 -8.51 -22.69 21.39
CA TYR A 452 -8.25 -22.09 22.70
C TYR A 452 -8.23 -20.57 22.70
N GLN A 453 -8.15 -19.94 21.53
CA GLN A 453 -8.13 -18.49 21.35
C GLN A 453 -8.85 -18.11 20.04
N PRO A 454 -10.16 -18.40 19.91
CA PRO A 454 -10.87 -17.89 18.74
C PRO A 454 -10.81 -16.36 18.71
N HIS A 455 -10.32 -15.83 17.59
CA HIS A 455 -10.24 -14.41 17.32
C HIS A 455 -10.95 -14.12 16.01
N ASN A 456 -11.88 -13.18 16.01
CA ASN A 456 -12.57 -12.70 14.82
C ASN A 456 -12.48 -11.17 14.77
N TYR A 457 -12.05 -10.66 13.64
CA TYR A 457 -12.07 -9.24 13.35
C TYR A 457 -12.82 -9.02 12.04
N ASN A 458 -13.99 -8.38 12.14
CA ASN A 458 -14.83 -8.14 10.98
C ASN A 458 -15.04 -6.65 10.75
N THR A 459 -15.02 -6.25 9.49
CA THR A 459 -15.28 -4.87 9.11
C THR A 459 -16.40 -4.82 8.07
N TYR A 460 -17.38 -3.98 8.32
CA TYR A 460 -18.47 -3.64 7.40
C TYR A 460 -18.25 -2.23 6.91
N GLN A 461 -18.18 -2.05 5.61
CA GLN A 461 -17.98 -0.76 4.98
C GLN A 461 -19.16 -0.45 4.05
N ALA A 462 -19.61 0.80 4.09
CA ALA A 462 -20.60 1.32 3.17
C ALA A 462 -20.22 2.74 2.75
N SER A 463 -20.17 2.99 1.46
CA SER A 463 -19.92 4.30 0.88
C SER A 463 -21.06 4.66 -0.07
N VAL A 464 -21.64 5.83 0.14
CA VAL A 464 -22.72 6.36 -0.70
C VAL A 464 -22.33 7.75 -1.16
N ALA A 465 -22.25 7.94 -2.48
CA ALA A 465 -22.05 9.23 -3.11
C ALA A 465 -23.23 9.55 -4.03
N SER A 466 -23.80 10.73 -3.90
CA SER A 466 -24.84 11.19 -4.79
C SER A 466 -24.58 12.62 -5.23
N TYR A 467 -24.98 12.96 -6.44
CA TYR A 467 -24.87 14.32 -6.95
C TYR A 467 -26.06 14.73 -7.82
N ALA A 468 -26.30 16.04 -7.86
CA ALA A 468 -27.14 16.68 -8.82
C ALA A 468 -26.36 17.79 -9.53
N GLU A 469 -26.46 17.81 -10.86
CA GLU A 469 -25.80 18.80 -11.73
C GLU A 469 -26.88 19.47 -12.57
N VAL A 470 -26.90 20.80 -12.51
CA VAL A 470 -27.86 21.64 -13.22
C VAL A 470 -27.10 22.55 -14.19
N THR A 471 -27.55 22.59 -15.45
CA THR A 471 -27.02 23.47 -16.49
C THR A 471 -28.08 24.46 -16.89
N PRO A 472 -28.26 25.57 -16.10
CA PRO A 472 -29.34 26.51 -16.31
C PRO A 472 -29.21 27.34 -17.58
N ILE A 473 -27.97 27.63 -17.98
CA ILE A 473 -27.61 28.31 -19.24
C ILE A 473 -26.38 27.65 -19.85
N LYS A 474 -26.16 27.83 -21.12
CA LYS A 474 -24.99 27.30 -21.82
C LYS A 474 -23.69 27.76 -21.17
N GLY A 475 -22.84 26.80 -20.78
CA GLY A 475 -21.54 27.06 -20.15
C GLY A 475 -21.57 27.14 -18.62
N LEU A 476 -22.73 27.32 -17.95
CA LEU A 476 -22.86 27.34 -16.51
C LEU A 476 -23.29 25.97 -15.98
N ILE A 477 -22.49 25.38 -15.13
CA ILE A 477 -22.76 24.10 -14.45
C ILE A 477 -22.77 24.36 -12.93
N LEU A 478 -23.88 24.05 -12.30
CA LEU A 478 -24.03 24.06 -10.84
C LEU A 478 -24.15 22.62 -10.37
N LYS A 479 -23.28 22.22 -9.46
CA LYS A 479 -23.25 20.83 -8.95
C LYS A 479 -23.25 20.84 -7.44
N THR A 480 -24.11 20.02 -6.84
CA THR A 480 -24.04 19.62 -5.44
C THR A 480 -23.76 18.14 -5.36
N GLN A 481 -22.86 17.75 -4.47
CA GLN A 481 -22.47 16.35 -4.24
C GLN A 481 -22.37 16.11 -2.74
N ALA A 482 -23.04 15.05 -2.27
CA ALA A 482 -22.96 14.60 -0.88
C ALA A 482 -22.49 13.17 -0.84
N GLY A 483 -21.67 12.86 0.14
CA GLY A 483 -21.16 11.52 0.35
C GLY A 483 -20.97 11.16 1.81
N LEU A 484 -21.15 9.88 2.09
CA LEU A 484 -21.03 9.30 3.41
C LEU A 484 -20.26 7.98 3.31
N ASP A 485 -19.13 7.90 4.02
CA ASP A 485 -18.40 6.66 4.23
C ASP A 485 -18.62 6.21 5.68
N LEU A 486 -19.02 4.96 5.84
CA LEU A 486 -19.23 4.31 7.14
C LEU A 486 -18.33 3.07 7.21
N THR A 487 -17.59 2.95 8.29
CA THR A 487 -16.82 1.76 8.63
C THR A 487 -17.21 1.30 10.03
N TYR A 488 -17.80 0.10 10.13
CA TYR A 488 -18.16 -0.53 11.39
C TYR A 488 -17.27 -1.74 11.61
N GLY A 489 -16.39 -1.67 12.62
CA GLY A 489 -15.48 -2.72 13.03
C GLY A 489 -16.01 -3.50 14.23
N THR A 490 -15.81 -4.81 14.22
CA THR A 490 -16.09 -5.68 15.35
C THR A 490 -14.88 -6.55 15.64
N GLU A 491 -14.45 -6.59 16.88
CA GLU A 491 -13.39 -7.47 17.35
C GLU A 491 -13.91 -8.36 18.48
N SER A 492 -13.57 -9.64 18.42
CA SER A 492 -14.01 -10.61 19.41
C SER A 492 -12.89 -11.61 19.64
N VAL A 493 -12.32 -11.60 20.83
CA VAL A 493 -11.24 -12.51 21.25
C VAL A 493 -11.65 -13.25 22.50
N PHE A 494 -11.51 -14.58 22.51
CA PHE A 494 -11.74 -15.39 23.68
C PHE A 494 -10.53 -16.24 24.01
N TYR A 495 -9.74 -15.83 24.98
CA TYR A 495 -8.71 -16.65 25.60
C TYR A 495 -9.38 -17.64 26.55
N LYS A 496 -9.56 -18.89 26.11
CA LYS A 496 -10.26 -19.90 26.90
C LYS A 496 -9.45 -20.37 28.10
N PRO A 497 -10.12 -20.79 29.20
CA PRO A 497 -9.45 -21.46 30.31
C PRO A 497 -8.64 -22.65 29.80
N GLY A 498 -7.46 -22.85 30.39
CA GLY A 498 -6.53 -23.90 29.98
C GLY A 498 -5.65 -23.53 28.77
N ARG A 499 -5.75 -22.30 28.24
CA ARG A 499 -4.67 -21.68 27.51
C ARG A 499 -3.63 -21.23 28.53
N TYR A 500 -2.42 -21.72 28.37
CA TYR A 500 -1.32 -21.24 29.18
C TYR A 500 -0.90 -19.85 28.69
N TRP A 501 -1.16 -18.84 29.46
CA TRP A 501 -0.49 -17.56 29.35
C TRP A 501 0.41 -17.38 30.58
N VAL A 502 1.58 -16.87 30.35
CA VAL A 502 2.73 -16.86 31.25
C VAL A 502 2.54 -16.09 32.54
N LEU A 503 1.65 -15.16 32.63
CA LEU A 503 1.84 -14.16 33.66
C LEU A 503 0.74 -14.00 34.70
N VAL A 504 -0.52 -14.40 34.52
CA VAL A 504 -1.49 -13.96 35.51
C VAL A 504 -2.64 -14.90 35.86
N ASP A 505 -3.25 -15.61 34.95
CA ASP A 505 -4.45 -16.33 35.35
C ASP A 505 -4.74 -17.56 34.46
N LYS A 506 -4.91 -18.70 35.08
CA LYS A 506 -5.35 -19.96 34.39
C LYS A 506 -6.77 -19.83 33.88
N ARG A 507 -7.49 -18.80 34.28
CA ARG A 507 -8.87 -18.50 33.92
C ARG A 507 -8.92 -17.78 32.57
N GLY A 508 -10.04 -17.91 31.89
CA GLY A 508 -10.24 -17.30 30.58
C GLY A 508 -10.45 -15.79 30.64
N GLN A 509 -10.25 -15.18 29.45
CA GLN A 509 -10.48 -13.73 29.24
C GLN A 509 -11.28 -13.55 27.95
N ARG A 510 -12.30 -12.73 27.97
CA ARG A 510 -13.09 -12.32 26.80
C ARG A 510 -12.89 -10.84 26.51
N LEU A 511 -12.57 -10.52 25.26
CA LEU A 511 -12.53 -9.15 24.74
C LEU A 511 -13.59 -8.98 23.65
N GLU A 512 -14.36 -7.91 23.75
CA GLU A 512 -15.32 -7.48 22.73
C GLU A 512 -15.08 -6.00 22.41
N GLY A 513 -14.75 -5.74 21.15
CA GLY A 513 -14.53 -4.39 20.61
C GLY A 513 -15.60 -4.04 19.56
N ARG A 514 -16.01 -2.78 19.54
CA ARG A 514 -16.87 -2.21 18.49
C ARG A 514 -16.32 -0.82 18.15
N SER A 515 -16.24 -0.53 16.87
CA SER A 515 -15.86 0.81 16.39
C SER A 515 -16.78 1.26 15.27
N LEU A 516 -17.07 2.54 15.23
CA LEU A 516 -17.80 3.19 14.15
C LEU A 516 -17.02 4.43 13.71
N ASP A 517 -16.55 4.40 12.48
CA ASP A 517 -15.99 5.55 11.78
C ASP A 517 -17.01 6.06 10.77
N ASN A 518 -17.19 7.36 10.74
CA ASN A 518 -18.09 7.99 9.81
C ASN A 518 -17.45 9.25 9.23
N ASN A 519 -17.37 9.33 7.91
CA ASN A 519 -16.84 10.48 7.18
C ASN A 519 -17.92 11.01 6.23
N PHE A 520 -18.39 12.21 6.49
CA PHE A 520 -19.37 12.91 5.65
C PHE A 520 -18.69 14.03 4.90
N THR A 521 -18.94 14.10 3.59
CA THR A 521 -18.44 15.17 2.70
C THR A 521 -19.61 15.78 1.94
N TRP A 522 -19.71 17.10 1.94
CA TRP A 522 -20.67 17.83 1.13
C TRP A 522 -20.00 18.96 0.38
N THR A 523 -20.08 18.90 -0.97
CA THR A 523 -19.40 19.83 -1.87
C THR A 523 -20.40 20.47 -2.79
N ASN A 524 -20.34 21.80 -2.92
CA ASN A 524 -21.12 22.60 -3.86
C ASN A 524 -20.16 23.35 -4.79
N THR A 525 -20.39 23.30 -6.09
CA THR A 525 -19.57 23.98 -7.08
C THR A 525 -20.41 24.69 -8.14
N GLY A 526 -19.92 25.85 -8.58
CA GLY A 526 -20.39 26.54 -9.77
C GLY A 526 -19.24 26.72 -10.75
N GLU A 527 -19.40 26.18 -11.95
CA GLU A 527 -18.42 26.27 -13.02
C GLU A 527 -19.00 27.01 -14.23
N TYR A 528 -18.29 28.02 -14.70
CA TYR A 528 -18.68 28.77 -15.91
C TYR A 528 -17.59 28.70 -16.96
N ARG A 529 -17.97 28.21 -18.15
CA ARG A 529 -17.10 28.06 -19.32
C ARG A 529 -17.53 29.01 -20.39
N PHE A 530 -16.60 29.81 -20.86
CA PHE A 530 -16.85 30.73 -21.96
C PHE A 530 -15.62 30.88 -22.85
N SER A 531 -15.84 31.30 -24.07
CA SER A 531 -14.78 31.65 -25.02
C SER A 531 -15.08 32.99 -25.64
N PHE A 532 -14.03 33.76 -25.97
CA PHE A 532 -14.12 35.01 -26.69
C PHE A 532 -13.02 35.10 -27.74
N ALA A 533 -13.29 35.81 -28.83
CA ALA A 533 -12.38 35.95 -29.97
C ALA A 533 -11.81 34.62 -30.49
N ASP A 534 -12.55 33.51 -30.39
CA ASP A 534 -12.25 32.12 -30.82
C ASP A 534 -10.98 31.50 -30.25
N LYS A 535 -9.99 32.31 -29.84
CA LYS A 535 -8.70 31.89 -29.33
C LYS A 535 -8.62 31.84 -27.82
N HIS A 536 -9.48 32.54 -27.11
CA HIS A 536 -9.47 32.65 -25.65
C HIS A 536 -10.54 31.76 -25.07
N LYS A 537 -10.15 30.77 -24.29
CA LYS A 537 -11.05 29.89 -23.55
C LYS A 537 -10.79 30.05 -22.05
N MET A 538 -11.86 30.26 -21.30
CA MET A 538 -11.76 30.45 -19.86
C MET A 538 -12.78 29.56 -19.14
N THR A 539 -12.33 28.98 -18.04
CA THR A 539 -13.16 28.23 -17.09
C THR A 539 -12.93 28.83 -15.70
N VAL A 540 -14.02 29.28 -15.09
CA VAL A 540 -14.01 29.76 -13.70
C VAL A 540 -14.81 28.80 -12.85
N LEU A 541 -14.23 28.29 -11.79
CA LEU A 541 -14.83 27.41 -10.80
C LEU A 541 -14.82 28.09 -9.44
N LEU A 542 -15.94 28.10 -8.76
CA LEU A 542 -16.08 28.45 -7.35
C LEU A 542 -16.71 27.30 -6.60
N GLY A 543 -16.29 27.06 -5.37
CA GLY A 543 -16.80 25.96 -4.60
C GLY A 543 -16.74 26.16 -3.10
N GLN A 544 -17.56 25.36 -2.43
CA GLN A 544 -17.61 25.22 -0.98
C GLN A 544 -17.60 23.72 -0.65
N GLU A 545 -16.87 23.34 0.40
CA GLU A 545 -16.83 21.98 0.89
C GLU A 545 -16.94 21.96 2.41
N TRP A 546 -17.73 21.02 2.91
CA TRP A 546 -17.78 20.67 4.32
C TRP A 546 -17.46 19.19 4.49
N VAL A 547 -16.49 18.89 5.36
CA VAL A 547 -16.09 17.52 5.73
C VAL A 547 -16.23 17.36 7.22
N GLN A 548 -16.84 16.26 7.66
CA GLN A 548 -16.94 15.89 9.06
C GLN A 548 -16.56 14.42 9.22
N TYR A 549 -15.54 14.17 10.03
CA TYR A 549 -15.15 12.84 10.48
C TYR A 549 -15.50 12.66 11.96
N ARG A 550 -16.05 11.50 12.29
CA ARG A 550 -16.35 11.09 13.67
C ARG A 550 -15.93 9.64 13.86
N TYR A 551 -15.39 9.38 15.02
CA TYR A 551 -15.00 8.06 15.50
C TYR A 551 -15.61 7.81 16.87
N ASP A 552 -16.17 6.61 17.09
CA ASP A 552 -16.66 6.11 18.37
C ASP A 552 -16.28 4.62 18.50
N GLY A 553 -15.48 4.30 19.51
CA GLY A 553 -15.05 2.94 19.78
C GLY A 553 -15.22 2.56 21.23
N ILE A 554 -15.67 1.35 21.49
CA ILE A 554 -15.78 0.78 22.83
C ILE A 554 -15.11 -0.59 22.84
N THR A 555 -14.36 -0.87 23.91
CA THR A 555 -13.77 -2.19 24.18
C THR A 555 -14.11 -2.58 25.62
N ALA A 556 -14.65 -3.78 25.76
CA ALA A 556 -14.94 -4.38 27.06
C ALA A 556 -14.14 -5.67 27.22
N VAL A 557 -13.58 -5.88 28.39
CA VAL A 557 -12.77 -7.06 28.74
C VAL A 557 -13.33 -7.69 30.00
N ALA A 558 -13.58 -8.98 29.97
CA ALA A 558 -13.93 -9.78 31.14
C ALA A 558 -12.83 -10.82 31.39
N THR A 559 -12.34 -10.91 32.60
CA THR A 559 -11.34 -11.88 33.05
C THR A 559 -11.94 -12.86 34.05
N GLY A 560 -11.22 -13.92 34.37
CA GLY A 560 -11.66 -14.89 35.40
C GLY A 560 -12.79 -15.82 34.94
N ILE A 561 -12.93 -16.05 33.64
CA ILE A 561 -13.89 -17.03 33.08
C ILE A 561 -13.32 -18.43 33.31
N GLU A 562 -14.00 -19.27 34.08
CA GLU A 562 -13.51 -20.61 34.46
C GLU A 562 -13.96 -21.71 33.50
N ASP A 563 -15.13 -21.57 32.88
CA ASP A 563 -15.68 -22.56 31.95
C ASP A 563 -15.37 -22.20 30.48
N PRO A 564 -14.65 -23.07 29.74
CA PRO A 564 -14.32 -22.81 28.33
C PRO A 564 -15.53 -22.82 27.40
N GLN A 565 -16.69 -23.29 27.84
CA GLN A 565 -17.94 -23.27 27.06
C GLN A 565 -18.73 -21.95 27.27
N LEU A 566 -18.45 -21.25 28.37
CA LEU A 566 -19.08 -20.00 28.76
C LEU A 566 -18.17 -18.84 28.37
N GLY A 567 -18.43 -18.17 27.28
CA GLY A 567 -17.57 -17.12 26.72
C GLY A 567 -18.22 -15.75 26.65
N LEU A 568 -19.16 -15.42 27.53
CA LEU A 568 -19.81 -14.09 27.54
C LEU A 568 -19.09 -13.12 28.51
N LEU A 569 -19.10 -11.85 28.19
CA LEU A 569 -18.55 -10.79 29.05
C LEU A 569 -19.15 -10.82 30.47
N SER A 570 -20.44 -11.15 30.59
CA SER A 570 -21.16 -11.26 31.85
C SER A 570 -20.73 -12.40 32.76
N GLN A 571 -19.89 -13.31 32.27
CA GLN A 571 -19.43 -14.50 32.97
C GLN A 571 -18.01 -14.33 33.54
N GLY A 572 -17.45 -13.12 33.43
CA GLY A 572 -16.19 -12.79 34.06
C GLY A 572 -16.29 -12.70 35.59
N SER A 573 -15.13 -12.73 36.23
CA SER A 573 -15.01 -12.56 37.69
C SER A 573 -15.58 -11.22 38.14
N SER A 574 -16.32 -11.24 39.25
CA SER A 574 -16.77 -10.03 39.91
C SER A 574 -15.81 -9.50 41.01
N LYS A 575 -14.64 -10.17 41.20
CA LYS A 575 -13.65 -9.75 42.17
C LYS A 575 -12.99 -8.43 41.72
N ALA A 576 -12.82 -7.50 42.63
CA ALA A 576 -12.32 -6.15 42.34
C ALA A 576 -10.97 -6.14 41.58
N ASN A 577 -10.06 -7.03 41.94
CA ASN A 577 -8.72 -7.12 41.30
C ASN A 577 -8.74 -7.74 39.90
N ASP A 578 -9.85 -8.36 39.51
CA ASP A 578 -10.02 -8.98 38.20
C ASP A 578 -10.77 -8.06 37.21
N LEU A 579 -11.34 -6.96 37.68
CA LEU A 579 -12.17 -6.08 36.89
C LEU A 579 -11.31 -5.17 36.02
N ILE A 580 -11.47 -5.29 34.70
CA ILE A 580 -10.91 -4.36 33.72
C ILE A 580 -12.04 -3.41 33.29
N PRO A 581 -11.96 -2.12 33.62
CA PRO A 581 -13.00 -1.17 33.21
C PRO A 581 -13.13 -1.12 31.67
N PRO A 582 -14.35 -1.05 31.14
CA PRO A 582 -14.53 -0.81 29.71
C PRO A 582 -13.84 0.49 29.29
N SER A 583 -13.18 0.45 28.16
CA SER A 583 -12.57 1.65 27.55
C SER A 583 -13.46 2.17 26.42
N GLN A 584 -13.60 3.48 26.35
CA GLN A 584 -14.28 4.13 25.23
C GLN A 584 -13.40 5.25 24.69
N SER A 585 -13.28 5.33 23.38
CA SER A 585 -12.62 6.43 22.71
C SER A 585 -13.58 7.09 21.72
N LYS A 586 -13.65 8.40 21.78
CA LYS A 586 -14.42 9.23 20.86
C LYS A 586 -13.55 10.34 20.32
N GLY A 587 -13.70 10.62 19.05
CA GLY A 587 -12.93 11.66 18.41
C GLY A 587 -13.59 12.14 17.14
N GLY A 588 -12.98 13.12 16.55
CA GLY A 588 -13.42 13.63 15.25
C GLY A 588 -12.87 15.01 14.96
N TYR A 589 -13.09 15.42 13.72
CA TYR A 589 -12.70 16.75 13.23
C TYR A 589 -13.63 17.19 12.12
N SER A 590 -13.63 18.47 11.83
CA SER A 590 -14.39 19.06 10.73
C SER A 590 -13.54 20.05 9.97
N TYR A 591 -13.82 20.16 8.67
CA TYR A 591 -13.30 21.20 7.79
C TYR A 591 -14.44 21.93 7.13
N LEU A 592 -14.29 23.25 7.01
CA LEU A 592 -15.11 24.11 6.15
C LEU A 592 -14.19 24.87 5.21
N SER A 593 -14.42 24.73 3.93
CA SER A 593 -13.54 25.23 2.89
C SER A 593 -14.27 26.01 1.83
N PHE A 594 -13.66 27.09 1.35
CA PHE A 594 -14.08 27.87 0.17
C PHE A 594 -12.93 27.90 -0.80
N PHE A 595 -13.21 27.64 -2.07
CA PHE A 595 -12.18 27.57 -3.08
C PHE A 595 -12.63 28.12 -4.43
N GLY A 596 -11.66 28.58 -5.22
CA GLY A 596 -11.84 29.02 -6.59
C GLY A 596 -10.68 28.62 -7.48
N ARG A 597 -10.97 28.40 -8.74
CA ARG A 597 -9.97 28.10 -9.79
C ARG A 597 -10.33 28.82 -11.07
N VAL A 598 -9.33 29.37 -11.74
CA VAL A 598 -9.43 29.96 -13.08
C VAL A 598 -8.47 29.21 -13.99
N ASN A 599 -8.99 28.60 -15.04
CA ASN A 599 -8.20 28.03 -16.12
C ASN A 599 -8.37 28.90 -17.35
N TYR A 600 -7.25 29.41 -17.89
CA TYR A 600 -7.20 30.18 -19.11
C TYR A 600 -6.39 29.45 -20.16
N SER A 601 -6.90 29.42 -21.38
CA SER A 601 -6.22 28.85 -22.55
C SER A 601 -6.23 29.79 -23.71
N PHE A 602 -5.06 30.09 -24.26
CA PHE A 602 -4.89 30.89 -25.46
C PHE A 602 -4.45 30.02 -26.61
N ASP A 603 -5.25 29.98 -27.66
CA ASP A 603 -5.02 29.32 -28.97
C ASP A 603 -4.56 27.84 -28.84
N ASN A 604 -4.90 27.17 -27.71
CA ASN A 604 -4.56 25.80 -27.34
C ASN A 604 -3.03 25.53 -27.16
N TYR A 605 -2.17 26.55 -27.14
CA TYR A 605 -0.74 26.35 -26.86
C TYR A 605 -0.25 27.00 -25.56
N LEU A 606 -0.95 27.99 -25.04
CA LEU A 606 -0.65 28.57 -23.73
C LEU A 606 -1.82 28.31 -22.79
N HIS A 607 -1.54 27.66 -21.66
CA HIS A 607 -2.50 27.41 -20.59
C HIS A 607 -1.98 28.00 -19.29
N VAL A 608 -2.86 28.64 -18.52
CA VAL A 608 -2.54 29.22 -17.20
C VAL A 608 -3.63 28.80 -16.23
N ASP A 609 -3.21 28.26 -15.08
CA ASP A 609 -4.07 27.83 -14.01
C ASP A 609 -3.78 28.65 -12.75
N LEU A 610 -4.84 29.19 -12.15
CA LEU A 610 -4.78 29.92 -10.88
C LEU A 610 -5.75 29.24 -9.91
N SER A 611 -5.33 28.96 -8.68
CA SER A 611 -6.24 28.48 -7.64
C SER A 611 -6.03 29.21 -6.32
N LEU A 612 -7.12 29.32 -5.55
CA LEU A 612 -7.14 29.89 -4.22
C LEU A 612 -8.11 29.08 -3.36
N ARG A 613 -7.68 28.71 -2.16
CA ARG A 613 -8.50 27.95 -1.21
C ARG A 613 -8.25 28.43 0.21
N SER A 614 -9.33 28.62 0.95
CA SER A 614 -9.32 28.88 2.39
C SER A 614 -9.97 27.72 3.13
N ASP A 615 -9.23 27.10 4.04
CA ASP A 615 -9.68 25.98 4.87
C ASP A 615 -9.73 26.39 6.34
N ALA A 616 -10.83 26.08 7.01
CA ALA A 616 -10.94 26.17 8.47
C ALA A 616 -11.02 24.75 9.06
N SER A 617 -10.18 24.43 10.05
CA SER A 617 -10.13 23.12 10.70
C SER A 617 -10.38 23.19 12.20
N SER A 618 -11.20 22.27 12.71
CA SER A 618 -11.41 22.12 14.16
C SER A 618 -10.22 21.48 14.90
N ARG A 619 -9.17 21.07 14.21
CA ARG A 619 -7.94 20.51 14.82
C ARG A 619 -7.08 21.58 15.48
N PHE A 620 -7.30 22.86 15.14
CA PHE A 620 -6.52 23.99 15.60
C PHE A 620 -7.33 24.94 16.47
N GLY A 621 -6.64 25.71 17.31
CA GLY A 621 -7.23 26.74 18.15
C GLY A 621 -7.88 27.85 17.34
N ALA A 622 -8.73 28.67 18.01
CA ALA A 622 -9.55 29.66 17.30
C ALA A 622 -8.74 30.67 16.48
N LYS A 623 -7.54 31.05 16.95
CA LYS A 623 -6.68 32.03 16.28
C LYS A 623 -6.07 31.54 14.97
N ASN A 624 -5.69 30.24 14.92
CA ASN A 624 -4.94 29.65 13.82
C ASN A 624 -5.76 28.60 13.05
N ARG A 625 -7.08 28.61 13.23
CA ARG A 625 -8.00 27.65 12.62
C ARG A 625 -8.03 27.73 11.10
N GLN A 626 -7.82 28.94 10.54
CA GLN A 626 -7.96 29.22 9.13
C GLN A 626 -6.59 29.21 8.43
N GLY A 627 -6.47 28.46 7.33
CA GLY A 627 -5.32 28.43 6.44
C GLY A 627 -5.72 28.92 5.04
N LEU A 628 -4.81 29.65 4.38
CA LEU A 628 -4.97 30.13 3.01
C LEU A 628 -3.92 29.48 2.11
N PHE A 629 -4.36 28.85 1.02
CA PHE A 629 -3.53 28.12 0.08
C PHE A 629 -3.79 28.62 -1.33
N TYR A 630 -2.74 28.73 -2.14
CA TYR A 630 -2.85 29.25 -3.49
C TYR A 630 -1.84 28.59 -4.43
N SER A 631 -2.14 28.61 -5.72
CA SER A 631 -1.18 28.15 -6.73
C SER A 631 -1.34 28.91 -8.04
N VAL A 632 -0.24 28.95 -8.78
CA VAL A 632 -0.14 29.39 -10.16
C VAL A 632 0.59 28.33 -10.97
N GLY A 633 0.08 28.01 -12.15
CA GLY A 633 0.71 27.10 -13.08
C GLY A 633 0.60 27.63 -14.50
N ALA A 634 1.57 27.31 -15.34
CA ALA A 634 1.57 27.62 -16.75
C ALA A 634 2.10 26.45 -17.58
N THR A 635 1.49 26.21 -18.73
CA THR A 635 1.94 25.24 -19.73
C THR A 635 2.06 25.96 -21.07
N TYR A 636 3.21 25.79 -21.72
CA TYR A 636 3.48 26.32 -23.05
C TYR A 636 3.81 25.17 -24.01
N ASP A 637 2.93 24.93 -24.99
CA ASP A 637 3.12 23.92 -26.03
C ASP A 637 3.96 24.50 -27.16
N LEU A 638 5.26 24.32 -27.06
CA LEU A 638 6.24 24.79 -28.05
C LEU A 638 6.03 24.14 -29.43
N TYR A 639 5.62 22.86 -29.44
CA TYR A 639 5.36 22.15 -30.68
C TYR A 639 4.23 22.83 -31.44
N ARG A 640 3.08 23.02 -30.81
CA ARG A 640 1.92 23.66 -31.44
C ARG A 640 2.13 25.14 -31.82
N ALA A 641 2.96 25.84 -31.02
CA ALA A 641 3.18 27.25 -31.23
C ALA A 641 4.15 27.57 -32.38
N HIS A 642 5.22 26.72 -32.52
CA HIS A 642 6.37 27.07 -33.35
C HIS A 642 7.01 25.91 -34.10
N LEU A 643 6.80 24.64 -33.69
CA LEU A 643 7.60 23.48 -34.12
C LEU A 643 6.77 22.42 -34.84
N ASP A 644 5.51 22.70 -35.21
CA ASP A 644 4.57 21.82 -35.90
C ASP A 644 5.07 21.29 -37.25
N HIS A 645 6.02 22.04 -37.85
CA HIS A 645 6.70 21.65 -39.07
C HIS A 645 7.77 20.55 -38.91
N ILE A 646 8.16 20.21 -37.69
CA ILE A 646 9.18 19.18 -37.38
C ILE A 646 8.49 17.81 -37.33
N LYS A 647 8.63 17.01 -38.39
CA LYS A 647 7.88 15.75 -38.59
C LYS A 647 8.17 14.66 -37.55
N TRP A 648 9.40 14.59 -37.00
CA TRP A 648 9.77 13.55 -36.02
C TRP A 648 9.32 13.94 -34.59
N LEU A 649 9.03 15.20 -34.33
CA LEU A 649 8.56 15.73 -33.06
C LEU A 649 7.02 15.70 -33.05
N ASN A 650 6.42 15.19 -31.99
CA ASN A 650 4.97 15.11 -31.84
C ASN A 650 4.45 16.02 -30.74
N THR A 651 5.25 16.20 -29.69
CA THR A 651 4.95 17.07 -28.56
C THR A 651 6.24 17.63 -27.96
N LEU A 652 6.23 18.90 -27.65
CA LEU A 652 7.23 19.52 -26.77
C LEU A 652 6.52 20.58 -25.94
N ARG A 653 6.30 20.29 -24.65
CA ARG A 653 5.64 21.21 -23.72
C ARG A 653 6.51 21.51 -22.54
N LEU A 654 6.55 22.76 -22.16
CA LEU A 654 7.16 23.25 -20.95
C LEU A 654 6.06 23.55 -19.93
N ARG A 655 6.25 23.09 -18.71
CA ARG A 655 5.35 23.31 -17.59
C ARG A 655 6.11 23.93 -16.43
N ALA A 656 5.48 24.86 -15.74
CA ALA A 656 5.98 25.41 -14.49
C ALA A 656 4.81 25.66 -13.57
N SER A 657 4.96 25.30 -12.31
CA SER A 657 3.96 25.55 -11.28
C SER A 657 4.61 25.89 -9.93
N TRP A 658 3.96 26.76 -9.19
CA TRP A 658 4.32 27.09 -7.82
C TRP A 658 3.06 27.31 -7.00
N GLY A 659 3.10 26.91 -5.73
CA GLY A 659 1.97 27.11 -4.84
C GLY A 659 2.19 26.51 -3.46
N THR A 660 1.19 26.70 -2.61
CA THR A 660 1.19 26.26 -1.22
C THR A 660 0.08 25.25 -0.94
N THR A 661 0.34 24.32 -0.03
CA THR A 661 -0.60 23.36 0.53
C THR A 661 -0.38 23.25 2.03
N GLY A 662 -1.35 22.71 2.76
CA GLY A 662 -1.26 22.56 4.22
C GLY A 662 -1.27 21.12 4.67
N ASN A 663 -0.75 20.86 5.88
CA ASN A 663 -0.89 19.60 6.59
C ASN A 663 -1.48 19.85 7.98
N SER A 664 -2.42 19.02 8.36
CA SER A 664 -3.09 19.06 9.67
C SER A 664 -3.22 17.66 10.28
N SER A 665 -2.42 16.70 9.82
CA SER A 665 -2.46 15.30 10.24
C SER A 665 -1.82 15.11 11.62
N ILE A 666 -2.45 15.68 12.66
CA ILE A 666 -2.12 15.56 14.08
C ILE A 666 -3.32 15.01 14.85
N PRO A 667 -3.15 14.53 16.09
CA PRO A 667 -4.26 14.14 16.93
C PRO A 667 -5.29 15.27 17.06
N ALA A 668 -6.57 14.93 16.98
CA ALA A 668 -7.64 15.89 17.23
C ALA A 668 -7.50 16.48 18.64
N LEU A 669 -7.78 17.78 18.77
CA LEU A 669 -7.71 18.51 20.06
C LEU A 669 -6.28 18.61 20.65
N ALA A 670 -5.22 18.43 19.88
CA ALA A 670 -3.83 18.60 20.34
C ALA A 670 -3.54 20.03 20.86
N TYR A 671 -4.35 21.01 20.44
CA TYR A 671 -4.28 22.39 20.93
C TYR A 671 -4.89 22.60 22.34
N MET A 672 -5.65 21.62 22.86
CA MET A 672 -6.31 21.70 24.18
C MET A 672 -5.51 20.93 25.23
N ALA A 673 -5.51 21.46 26.46
CA ALA A 673 -5.13 20.70 27.63
C ALA A 673 -6.13 19.56 27.87
N ARG A 674 -5.64 18.36 28.17
CA ARG A 674 -6.48 17.20 28.45
C ARG A 674 -6.22 16.69 29.86
N TYR A 675 -7.25 16.18 30.46
CA TYR A 675 -7.19 15.59 31.79
C TYR A 675 -7.41 14.09 31.68
N GLY A 676 -6.71 13.34 32.51
CA GLY A 676 -6.88 11.93 32.70
C GLY A 676 -7.30 11.60 34.12
N GLN A 677 -7.79 10.40 34.32
CA GLN A 677 -8.09 9.83 35.63
C GLN A 677 -7.09 8.72 35.93
N THR A 678 -6.69 8.61 37.19
CA THR A 678 -5.84 7.52 37.67
C THR A 678 -6.33 7.08 39.06
N ILE A 679 -6.10 5.83 39.40
CA ILE A 679 -6.35 5.32 40.73
C ILE A 679 -5.20 5.82 41.63
N TYR A 680 -5.49 6.68 42.57
CA TYR A 680 -4.52 7.20 43.53
C TYR A 680 -4.31 6.25 44.71
N SER A 681 -5.36 5.59 45.16
CA SER A 681 -5.33 4.48 46.11
C SER A 681 -6.56 3.59 45.89
N GLU A 682 -6.63 2.43 46.57
CA GLU A 682 -7.70 1.43 46.38
C GLU A 682 -9.15 2.02 46.35
N ASN A 683 -9.38 3.20 46.93
CA ASN A 683 -10.71 3.81 47.04
C ASN A 683 -10.79 5.24 46.48
N TYR A 684 -9.71 5.76 45.88
CA TYR A 684 -9.70 7.18 45.45
C TYR A 684 -9.24 7.30 44.00
N MET A 685 -10.07 7.94 43.21
CA MET A 685 -9.76 8.35 41.82
C MET A 685 -9.14 9.75 41.86
N GLY A 686 -7.97 9.88 41.28
CA GLY A 686 -7.29 11.14 41.05
C GLY A 686 -7.51 11.65 39.62
N ILE A 687 -7.55 12.98 39.48
CA ILE A 687 -7.53 13.64 38.17
C ILE A 687 -6.15 14.26 37.98
N TYR A 688 -5.53 14.00 36.83
CA TYR A 688 -4.27 14.61 36.48
C TYR A 688 -4.34 15.25 35.10
N THR A 689 -3.50 16.23 34.82
CA THR A 689 -3.36 16.82 33.49
C THR A 689 -2.57 15.86 32.62
N ALA A 690 -3.22 15.23 31.65
CA ALA A 690 -2.63 14.25 30.76
C ALA A 690 -1.78 14.87 29.65
N SER A 691 -2.12 16.09 29.22
CA SER A 691 -1.33 16.85 28.24
C SER A 691 -1.52 18.34 28.39
N ILE A 692 -0.45 19.11 28.22
CA ILE A 692 -0.51 20.55 28.05
C ILE A 692 -0.93 20.88 26.63
N GLY A 693 -1.99 21.68 26.46
CA GLY A 693 -2.41 22.17 25.17
C GLY A 693 -1.46 23.22 24.59
N ASN A 694 -1.60 23.49 23.32
CA ASN A 694 -0.96 24.60 22.64
C ASN A 694 -2.02 25.41 21.86
N PRO A 695 -2.61 26.48 22.46
CA PRO A 695 -3.65 27.28 21.80
C PRO A 695 -3.18 27.96 20.49
N ASP A 696 -1.88 28.18 20.35
CA ASP A 696 -1.27 28.81 19.19
C ASP A 696 -0.86 27.80 18.09
N LEU A 697 -1.21 26.50 18.27
CA LEU A 697 -0.96 25.47 17.28
C LEU A 697 -1.71 25.78 15.98
N GLY A 698 -0.97 25.81 14.88
CA GLY A 698 -1.45 26.18 13.55
C GLY A 698 -1.08 25.15 12.47
N TRP A 699 -1.23 25.57 11.22
CA TRP A 699 -0.98 24.76 10.05
C TRP A 699 0.53 24.55 9.81
N GLU A 700 0.91 23.35 9.44
CA GLU A 700 2.16 23.10 8.74
C GLU A 700 1.94 23.47 7.26
N THR A 701 2.83 24.27 6.70
CA THR A 701 2.72 24.79 5.32
C THR A 701 3.79 24.17 4.43
N GLN A 702 3.37 23.72 3.26
CA GLN A 702 4.30 23.28 2.22
C GLN A 702 4.23 24.22 1.01
N SER A 703 5.40 24.69 0.57
CA SER A 703 5.61 25.39 -0.70
C SER A 703 6.27 24.45 -1.70
N ASN A 704 5.73 24.36 -2.89
CA ASN A 704 6.22 23.44 -3.92
C ASN A 704 6.40 24.17 -5.25
N LEU A 705 7.64 24.19 -5.76
CA LEU A 705 8.01 24.63 -7.11
C LEU A 705 8.24 23.39 -7.97
N ASN A 706 7.59 23.31 -9.11
CA ASN A 706 7.76 22.23 -10.09
C ASN A 706 8.01 22.82 -11.48
N VAL A 707 8.99 22.25 -12.19
CA VAL A 707 9.26 22.57 -13.61
C VAL A 707 9.30 21.25 -14.37
N GLY A 708 8.55 21.15 -15.46
CA GLY A 708 8.41 19.93 -16.22
C GLY A 708 8.56 20.12 -17.72
N VAL A 709 8.95 19.04 -18.38
CA VAL A 709 9.02 18.92 -19.84
C VAL A 709 8.31 17.63 -20.25
N ASP A 710 7.32 17.76 -21.15
CA ASP A 710 6.71 16.61 -21.81
C ASP A 710 7.22 16.56 -23.26
N PHE A 711 7.69 15.42 -23.67
CA PHE A 711 8.33 15.22 -24.95
C PHE A 711 7.88 13.91 -25.59
N ASP A 712 7.24 14.00 -26.78
CA ASP A 712 6.86 12.86 -27.60
C ASP A 712 7.49 12.98 -28.98
N ALA A 713 8.01 11.86 -29.50
CA ALA A 713 8.72 11.84 -30.78
C ALA A 713 8.50 10.50 -31.54
N PHE A 714 8.90 10.53 -32.83
CA PHE A 714 8.91 9.35 -33.70
C PHE A 714 7.53 8.69 -33.84
N ASP A 715 6.52 9.48 -34.23
CA ASP A 715 5.11 9.04 -34.32
C ASP A 715 4.57 8.52 -32.97
N ASN A 716 4.89 9.23 -31.88
CA ASN A 716 4.55 8.88 -30.49
C ASN A 716 5.12 7.52 -30.04
N ARG A 717 6.20 7.03 -30.65
CA ARG A 717 6.89 5.84 -30.14
C ARG A 717 7.70 6.14 -28.87
N LEU A 718 8.27 7.34 -28.80
CA LEU A 718 8.98 7.82 -27.61
C LEU A 718 8.06 8.76 -26.85
N HIS A 719 7.81 8.43 -25.59
CA HIS A 719 7.12 9.29 -24.64
C HIS A 719 8.01 9.55 -23.43
N SER A 720 8.22 10.81 -23.07
CA SER A 720 9.05 11.19 -21.92
C SER A 720 8.41 12.33 -21.14
N VAL A 721 8.36 12.19 -19.84
CA VAL A 721 7.97 13.23 -18.88
C VAL A 721 9.09 13.40 -17.87
N LEU A 722 9.67 14.59 -17.82
CA LEU A 722 10.68 14.98 -16.86
C LEU A 722 10.09 16.07 -15.97
N ASN A 723 10.19 15.90 -14.64
CA ASN A 723 9.84 16.93 -13.66
C ASN A 723 11.01 17.16 -12.70
N ILE A 724 11.27 18.43 -12.37
CA ILE A 724 12.20 18.84 -11.34
C ILE A 724 11.38 19.58 -10.29
N TYR A 725 11.51 19.17 -9.03
CA TYR A 725 10.73 19.75 -7.96
C TYR A 725 11.61 20.21 -6.79
N HIS A 726 11.14 21.26 -6.12
CA HIS A 726 11.68 21.74 -4.86
C HIS A 726 10.55 22.05 -3.91
N ARG A 727 10.41 21.23 -2.86
CA ARG A 727 9.37 21.32 -1.84
C ARG A 727 9.98 21.72 -0.51
N ILE A 728 9.45 22.76 0.10
CA ILE A 728 9.83 23.26 1.42
C ILE A 728 8.64 23.04 2.34
N THR A 729 8.86 22.43 3.49
CA THR A 729 7.90 22.35 4.59
C THR A 729 8.36 23.26 5.69
N ASP A 730 7.55 24.26 6.03
CA ASP A 730 7.78 25.21 7.11
C ASP A 730 6.73 25.06 8.21
N ASP A 731 7.05 25.57 9.40
CA ASP A 731 6.20 25.48 10.58
C ASP A 731 5.75 24.03 10.87
N MET A 732 6.70 23.11 10.76
CA MET A 732 6.46 21.67 10.89
C MET A 732 5.83 21.34 12.24
N LEU A 733 4.77 20.55 12.23
CA LEU A 733 4.08 20.07 13.42
C LEU A 733 4.93 19.01 14.12
N MET A 734 5.69 19.40 15.16
CA MET A 734 6.57 18.51 15.91
C MET A 734 6.11 18.34 17.35
N PHE A 735 6.28 17.11 17.88
CA PHE A 735 6.17 16.87 19.32
C PHE A 735 7.50 17.31 19.98
N VAL A 736 7.46 18.45 20.65
CA VAL A 736 8.64 19.07 21.30
C VAL A 736 8.75 18.59 22.72
N PRO A 737 9.83 17.90 23.13
CA PRO A 737 10.03 17.48 24.50
C PRO A 737 10.16 18.67 25.44
N LYS A 738 9.67 18.51 26.64
CA LYS A 738 9.78 19.52 27.72
C LYS A 738 10.59 18.95 28.88
N PRO A 739 11.28 19.81 29.66
CA PRO A 739 12.01 19.37 30.85
C PRO A 739 11.07 18.64 31.83
N TYR A 740 11.55 17.56 32.44
CA TYR A 740 10.77 16.76 33.42
C TYR A 740 10.20 17.59 34.57
N ALA A 741 10.84 18.70 34.94
CA ALA A 741 10.35 19.65 35.95
C ALA A 741 8.98 20.23 35.58
N THR A 742 8.54 20.23 34.33
CA THR A 742 7.22 20.65 33.90
C THR A 742 6.12 19.66 34.22
N GLY A 743 6.47 18.41 34.54
CA GLY A 743 5.54 17.29 34.73
C GLY A 743 5.01 16.69 33.45
N PHE A 744 5.54 17.07 32.26
CA PHE A 744 5.09 16.61 30.95
C PHE A 744 6.25 16.16 30.07
N SER A 745 6.01 15.16 29.24
CA SER A 745 6.98 14.68 28.25
C SER A 745 7.20 15.65 27.10
N GLY A 746 6.16 16.41 26.72
CA GLY A 746 6.20 17.37 25.61
C GLY A 746 4.83 17.83 25.15
N ARG A 747 4.82 18.63 24.08
CA ARG A 747 3.59 19.04 23.37
C ARG A 747 3.84 19.28 21.89
N TYR A 748 2.78 19.34 21.10
CA TYR A 748 2.89 19.73 19.69
C TYR A 748 3.13 21.23 19.52
N GLU A 749 4.10 21.58 18.69
CA GLU A 749 4.46 22.98 18.36
C GLU A 749 4.74 23.09 16.86
N ASN A 750 4.50 24.26 16.28
CA ASN A 750 4.87 24.59 14.90
C ASN A 750 6.33 25.05 14.89
N VAL A 751 7.25 24.11 14.67
CA VAL A 751 8.69 24.38 14.76
C VAL A 751 9.44 23.47 13.78
N GLY A 752 10.55 23.99 13.26
CA GLY A 752 11.34 23.23 12.32
C GLY A 752 10.89 23.35 10.87
N SER A 753 11.78 22.97 9.98
CA SER A 753 11.57 22.97 8.53
C SER A 753 12.38 21.88 7.87
N LEU A 754 11.89 21.40 6.71
CA LEU A 754 12.61 20.44 5.88
C LEU A 754 12.41 20.75 4.40
N THR A 755 13.32 20.24 3.56
CA THR A 755 13.21 20.33 2.10
C THR A 755 13.28 18.95 1.47
N ASN A 756 12.55 18.80 0.36
CA ASN A 756 12.70 17.68 -0.58
C ASN A 756 12.96 18.27 -1.97
N THR A 757 14.10 17.95 -2.54
CA THR A 757 14.48 18.39 -3.89
C THR A 757 14.74 17.16 -4.73
N GLY A 758 14.13 17.08 -5.92
CA GLY A 758 14.27 15.87 -6.69
C GLY A 758 13.93 16.00 -8.16
N VAL A 759 14.07 14.87 -8.83
CA VAL A 759 13.81 14.70 -10.26
C VAL A 759 12.97 13.44 -10.47
N ASP A 760 11.88 13.58 -11.23
CA ASP A 760 11.07 12.47 -11.70
C ASP A 760 11.24 12.31 -13.21
N LEU A 761 11.52 11.10 -13.66
CA LEU A 761 11.57 10.74 -15.06
C LEU A 761 10.61 9.57 -15.32
N THR A 762 9.72 9.77 -16.26
CA THR A 762 8.97 8.68 -16.90
C THR A 762 9.41 8.62 -18.35
N LEU A 763 9.83 7.45 -18.82
CA LEU A 763 10.26 7.23 -20.18
C LEU A 763 9.64 5.93 -20.68
N SER A 764 9.00 5.96 -21.84
CA SER A 764 8.56 4.75 -22.54
C SER A 764 8.89 4.82 -24.02
N TYR A 765 9.21 3.66 -24.59
CA TYR A 765 9.57 3.54 -26.00
C TYR A 765 8.97 2.28 -26.61
N ASP A 766 8.20 2.46 -27.71
CA ASP A 766 7.69 1.38 -28.54
C ASP A 766 8.81 0.89 -29.46
N ILE A 767 9.51 -0.16 -29.05
CA ILE A 767 10.66 -0.74 -29.76
C ILE A 767 10.21 -1.30 -31.10
N VAL A 768 9.12 -2.08 -31.09
CA VAL A 768 8.49 -2.65 -32.25
C VAL A 768 7.00 -2.34 -32.20
N ARG A 769 6.49 -1.69 -33.22
CA ARG A 769 5.05 -1.47 -33.43
C ARG A 769 4.71 -1.81 -34.85
N THR A 770 4.34 -3.06 -35.05
CA THR A 770 3.96 -3.61 -36.35
C THR A 770 2.56 -4.22 -36.27
N ARG A 771 2.10 -4.73 -37.36
CA ARG A 771 0.83 -5.42 -37.45
C ARG A 771 0.67 -6.59 -36.44
N ASP A 772 1.70 -7.43 -36.31
CA ASP A 772 1.63 -8.65 -35.48
C ASP A 772 2.30 -8.50 -34.11
N TRP A 773 3.25 -7.57 -34.00
CA TRP A 773 4.08 -7.38 -32.82
C TRP A 773 3.93 -5.97 -32.27
N ASN A 774 3.70 -5.90 -30.96
CA ASN A 774 3.92 -4.70 -30.19
C ASN A 774 4.91 -5.02 -29.05
N VAL A 775 6.05 -4.33 -29.02
CA VAL A 775 7.09 -4.50 -28.00
C VAL A 775 7.43 -3.11 -27.47
N TYR A 776 7.30 -2.94 -26.17
CA TYR A 776 7.65 -1.68 -25.51
C TYR A 776 8.54 -1.90 -24.29
N ALA A 777 9.30 -0.89 -23.94
CA ALA A 777 10.01 -0.78 -22.68
C ALA A 777 9.67 0.57 -22.03
N ALA A 778 9.52 0.57 -20.71
CA ALA A 778 9.24 1.77 -19.96
C ALA A 778 10.02 1.78 -18.64
N THR A 779 10.39 2.97 -18.17
CA THR A 779 11.02 3.17 -16.86
C THR A 779 10.42 4.37 -16.16
N THR A 780 10.31 4.25 -14.86
CA THR A 780 10.06 5.37 -13.95
C THR A 780 11.26 5.49 -13.02
N LEU A 781 11.74 6.68 -12.81
CA LEU A 781 12.84 6.99 -11.91
C LEU A 781 12.50 8.22 -11.08
N ASN A 782 12.70 8.13 -9.78
CA ASN A 782 12.68 9.28 -8.89
C ASN A 782 14.02 9.35 -8.14
N TYR A 783 14.60 10.51 -8.10
CA TYR A 783 15.65 10.89 -7.16
C TYR A 783 15.09 11.94 -6.21
N ASN A 784 15.22 11.71 -4.89
CA ASN A 784 14.79 12.65 -3.86
C ASN A 784 15.87 12.88 -2.81
N ALA A 785 16.30 14.12 -2.66
CA ALA A 785 17.19 14.59 -1.59
C ALA A 785 16.33 15.26 -0.50
N ASN A 786 16.16 14.58 0.63
CA ASN A 786 15.50 15.11 1.82
C ASN A 786 16.52 15.76 2.73
N ARG A 787 16.26 16.94 3.29
CA ARG A 787 17.13 17.64 4.24
C ARG A 787 16.32 18.36 5.31
N VAL A 788 16.69 18.18 6.57
CA VAL A 788 16.21 19.00 7.68
C VAL A 788 16.89 20.35 7.61
N THR A 789 16.15 21.45 7.58
CA THR A 789 16.69 22.80 7.46
C THR A 789 16.63 23.60 8.74
N LYS A 790 15.68 23.25 9.63
CA LYS A 790 15.53 23.85 10.96
C LYS A 790 14.95 22.86 11.96
N LEU A 791 15.37 22.93 13.21
CA LEU A 791 14.85 22.16 14.34
C LEU A 791 14.30 23.11 15.42
N PHE A 792 13.54 22.58 16.40
CA PHE A 792 13.05 23.32 17.54
C PHE A 792 14.21 23.82 18.42
N TYR A 793 14.00 24.96 19.10
CA TYR A 793 15.01 25.64 19.94
C TYR A 793 16.31 25.98 19.20
N ASP A 794 16.26 26.09 17.85
CA ASP A 794 17.41 26.34 16.97
C ASP A 794 18.57 25.33 17.19
N LEU A 795 18.22 24.08 17.56
CA LEU A 795 19.19 23.01 17.70
C LEU A 795 19.82 22.67 16.34
N GLU A 796 21.11 22.40 16.33
CA GLU A 796 21.78 21.88 15.12
C GLU A 796 21.51 20.41 14.90
N GLU A 797 21.31 19.65 15.99
CA GLU A 797 20.93 18.23 15.93
C GLU A 797 19.99 17.82 17.06
N TYR A 798 19.17 16.82 16.79
CA TYR A 798 18.28 16.18 17.78
C TYR A 798 18.44 14.67 17.72
N LYS A 799 19.01 14.09 18.79
CA LYS A 799 19.22 12.64 18.93
C LYS A 799 18.01 11.96 19.53
N MET A 800 17.60 10.85 18.95
CA MET A 800 16.50 9.98 19.41
C MET A 800 17.02 8.55 19.58
N PRO A 801 17.72 8.23 20.69
CA PRO A 801 18.30 6.91 20.89
C PRO A 801 17.27 5.78 20.82
N SER A 802 16.09 5.95 21.40
CA SER A 802 15.02 4.94 21.42
C SER A 802 14.48 4.59 20.02
N ALA A 803 14.60 5.50 19.05
CA ALA A 803 14.24 5.27 17.65
C ALA A 803 15.45 4.94 16.77
N SER A 804 16.67 4.98 17.33
CA SER A 804 17.94 4.87 16.61
C SER A 804 18.06 5.87 15.45
N LEU A 805 17.54 7.10 15.64
CA LEU A 805 17.53 8.15 14.63
C LEU A 805 18.14 9.45 15.14
N ILE A 806 18.64 10.22 14.20
CA ILE A 806 19.10 11.60 14.42
C ILE A 806 18.55 12.51 13.32
N TYR A 807 18.07 13.68 13.74
CA TYR A 807 17.82 14.82 12.85
C TYR A 807 18.98 15.81 12.99
N LYS A 808 19.63 16.11 11.89
CA LYS A 808 20.73 17.08 11.83
C LYS A 808 20.46 18.09 10.74
N VAL A 809 20.61 19.38 11.07
CA VAL A 809 20.42 20.47 10.11
C VAL A 809 21.34 20.30 8.91
N GLY A 810 20.83 20.50 7.70
CA GLY A 810 21.51 20.31 6.43
C GLY A 810 21.61 18.88 5.92
N GLN A 811 21.12 17.87 6.70
CA GLN A 811 21.26 16.46 6.37
C GLN A 811 19.88 15.75 6.29
N PRO A 812 19.80 14.58 5.60
CA PRO A 812 18.62 13.73 5.65
C PRO A 812 18.47 13.09 7.03
N THR A 813 17.28 12.53 7.31
CA THR A 813 17.09 11.68 8.49
C THR A 813 18.02 10.47 8.40
N GLN A 814 18.88 10.28 9.39
CA GLN A 814 19.90 9.25 9.45
C GLN A 814 19.73 8.37 10.69
N PHE A 815 20.43 7.22 10.67
CA PHE A 815 20.54 6.38 11.86
C PHE A 815 21.55 6.97 12.84
N LEU A 816 21.17 6.92 14.12
CA LEU A 816 22.00 7.22 15.27
C LEU A 816 22.53 5.89 15.83
N ILE A 817 23.81 5.62 15.66
CA ILE A 817 24.38 4.32 16.00
C ILE A 817 25.89 4.43 16.30
N ALA A 818 26.40 3.56 17.15
CA ALA A 818 27.84 3.42 17.42
C ALA A 818 28.50 2.68 16.25
N GLU A 819 29.68 3.13 15.82
CA GLU A 819 30.39 2.50 14.72
C GLU A 819 31.33 1.42 15.23
N TYR A 820 31.06 0.16 14.84
CA TYR A 820 31.88 -1.00 15.22
C TYR A 820 33.23 -0.98 14.50
N ALA A 821 34.31 -1.21 15.24
CA ALA A 821 35.68 -1.18 14.72
C ALA A 821 36.28 -2.59 14.52
N GLY A 822 35.60 -3.63 14.99
CA GLY A 822 36.10 -5.01 14.90
C GLY A 822 36.36 -5.66 16.24
N VAL A 823 37.13 -6.74 16.22
CA VAL A 823 37.56 -7.46 17.40
C VAL A 823 39.04 -7.18 17.64
N ASN A 824 39.44 -6.88 18.87
CA ASN A 824 40.84 -6.77 19.22
C ASN A 824 41.49 -8.17 19.16
N PRO A 825 42.49 -8.37 18.26
CA PRO A 825 43.10 -9.69 18.08
C PRO A 825 43.79 -10.22 19.31
N GLU A 826 44.29 -9.34 20.23
CA GLU A 826 45.01 -9.73 21.43
C GLU A 826 44.09 -10.09 22.62
N THR A 827 42.95 -9.41 22.70
CA THR A 827 42.04 -9.57 23.86
C THR A 827 40.75 -10.31 23.53
N GLY A 828 40.40 -10.41 22.24
CA GLY A 828 39.13 -10.97 21.76
C GLY A 828 37.89 -10.12 22.05
N LYS A 829 38.07 -8.89 22.57
CA LYS A 829 36.98 -7.97 22.87
C LYS A 829 36.54 -7.19 21.69
N GLN A 830 35.29 -6.79 21.75
CA GLN A 830 34.70 -5.86 20.76
C GLN A 830 35.32 -4.47 20.87
N GLN A 831 35.45 -3.78 19.76
CA GLN A 831 35.94 -2.40 19.70
C GLN A 831 35.01 -1.51 18.90
N TRP A 832 34.92 -0.25 19.30
CA TRP A 832 34.16 0.80 18.62
C TRP A 832 35.02 2.01 18.36
N TYR A 833 34.84 2.67 17.22
CA TYR A 833 35.46 3.94 16.93
C TYR A 833 34.91 5.02 17.85
N VAL A 834 35.78 5.87 18.40
CA VAL A 834 35.40 7.02 19.23
C VAL A 834 35.20 8.22 18.31
N PRO A 835 34.01 8.81 18.22
CA PRO A 835 33.78 10.01 17.43
C PRO A 835 34.38 11.25 18.11
N ASP A 836 34.79 12.26 17.29
CA ASP A 836 35.12 13.58 17.81
C ASP A 836 33.88 14.36 18.31
N ALA A 837 34.10 15.57 18.84
CA ALA A 837 33.03 16.42 19.35
C ALA A 837 31.97 16.79 18.26
N ASN A 838 32.34 16.71 16.97
CA ASN A 838 31.46 16.97 15.82
C ASN A 838 30.75 15.70 15.30
N GLY A 839 31.03 14.54 15.92
CA GLY A 839 30.50 13.24 15.52
C GLY A 839 31.22 12.58 14.33
N ASN A 840 32.39 13.08 13.92
CA ASN A 840 33.17 12.44 12.88
C ASN A 840 33.97 11.28 13.46
N LEU A 841 34.19 10.20 12.69
CA LEU A 841 35.04 9.09 13.11
C LEU A 841 36.48 9.55 13.24
N THR A 842 37.10 9.12 14.34
CA THR A 842 38.56 9.24 14.54
C THR A 842 39.22 7.87 14.31
N SER A 843 40.52 7.77 14.43
CA SER A 843 41.29 6.52 14.46
C SER A 843 41.33 5.88 15.85
N GLU A 844 40.82 6.55 16.87
CA GLU A 844 40.76 6.04 18.24
C GLU A 844 39.69 4.97 18.37
N VAL A 845 40.01 3.85 19.01
CA VAL A 845 39.07 2.76 19.30
C VAL A 845 39.04 2.49 20.80
N THR A 846 37.88 2.05 21.26
CA THR A 846 37.66 1.67 22.66
C THR A 846 37.02 0.27 22.77
N GLU A 847 37.40 -0.47 23.78
CA GLU A 847 36.76 -1.75 24.16
C GLU A 847 35.55 -1.54 25.11
N TYR A 848 35.30 -0.30 25.51
CA TYR A 848 34.22 0.06 26.43
C TYR A 848 33.08 0.72 25.71
N TYR A 849 31.91 0.07 25.73
CA TYR A 849 30.70 0.61 25.09
C TYR A 849 30.03 1.64 26.01
N ASP A 850 29.90 2.88 25.51
CA ASP A 850 29.21 3.99 26.18
C ASP A 850 28.36 4.74 25.15
N GLU A 851 27.03 4.58 25.22
CA GLU A 851 26.12 5.22 24.28
C GLU A 851 26.28 6.75 24.24
N ALA A 852 26.52 7.37 25.40
CA ALA A 852 26.65 8.82 25.47
C ALA A 852 27.86 9.36 24.65
N LYS A 853 28.90 8.53 24.50
CA LYS A 853 30.14 8.87 23.80
C LYS A 853 30.17 8.34 22.37
N LEU A 854 29.58 7.17 22.11
CA LEU A 854 29.78 6.46 20.85
C LEU A 854 28.66 6.69 19.82
N LEU A 855 27.46 7.10 20.26
CA LEU A 855 26.35 7.32 19.33
C LEU A 855 26.58 8.56 18.45
N ARG A 856 26.57 8.33 17.14
CA ARG A 856 26.80 9.35 16.11
C ARG A 856 25.83 9.19 14.93
N ALA A 857 25.75 10.25 14.11
CA ALA A 857 25.11 10.17 12.81
C ALA A 857 25.89 9.22 11.89
N SER A 858 25.27 8.16 11.42
CA SER A 858 25.91 7.10 10.64
C SER A 858 26.26 7.51 9.20
N GLY A 859 25.70 8.59 8.66
CA GLY A 859 25.75 8.90 7.24
C GLY A 859 24.85 7.99 6.38
N LYS A 860 24.07 7.11 6.98
CA LYS A 860 23.23 6.14 6.27
C LYS A 860 21.76 6.58 6.29
N ASN A 861 21.14 6.63 5.10
CA ASN A 861 19.79 7.14 4.92
C ASN A 861 18.74 6.15 5.39
N ARG A 862 17.76 6.64 6.13
CA ARG A 862 16.54 5.89 6.44
C ARG A 862 15.66 5.67 5.21
N GLN A 863 15.63 6.65 4.30
CA GLN A 863 14.84 6.60 3.08
C GLN A 863 15.75 6.41 1.87
N ALA A 864 15.25 5.68 0.87
CA ALA A 864 15.96 5.55 -0.38
C ALA A 864 15.95 6.87 -1.15
N PRO A 865 17.09 7.40 -1.55
CA PRO A 865 17.15 8.54 -2.46
C PRO A 865 16.72 8.18 -3.88
N PHE A 866 16.88 6.93 -4.34
CA PHE A 866 16.48 6.48 -5.67
C PHE A 866 15.39 5.42 -5.57
N THR A 867 14.26 5.66 -6.26
CA THR A 867 13.16 4.71 -6.38
C THR A 867 12.62 4.69 -7.79
N GLY A 868 12.00 3.58 -8.20
CA GLY A 868 11.38 3.50 -9.51
C GLY A 868 11.02 2.10 -9.94
N GLY A 869 10.79 1.95 -11.24
CA GLY A 869 10.46 0.68 -11.85
C GLY A 869 10.88 0.59 -13.30
N LEU A 870 11.00 -0.66 -13.77
CA LEU A 870 11.23 -1.00 -15.16
C LEU A 870 10.09 -1.89 -15.62
N SER A 871 9.53 -1.60 -16.79
CA SER A 871 8.47 -2.39 -17.41
C SER A 871 8.89 -2.80 -18.81
N PHE A 872 8.59 -4.02 -19.17
CA PHE A 872 8.75 -4.53 -20.52
C PHE A 872 7.48 -5.27 -20.92
N GLY A 873 6.95 -4.97 -22.09
CA GLY A 873 5.80 -5.66 -22.64
C GLY A 873 6.05 -6.11 -24.07
N ALA A 874 5.56 -7.30 -24.41
CA ALA A 874 5.58 -7.84 -25.76
C ALA A 874 4.24 -8.51 -26.06
N SER A 875 3.64 -8.20 -27.20
CA SER A 875 2.41 -8.88 -27.64
C SER A 875 2.52 -9.36 -29.08
N TRP A 876 1.95 -10.54 -29.33
CA TRP A 876 1.92 -11.19 -30.64
C TRP A 876 0.65 -12.02 -30.81
N LYS A 877 -0.21 -11.65 -31.77
CA LYS A 877 -1.41 -12.42 -32.17
C LYS A 877 -2.26 -12.88 -30.97
N GLY A 878 -2.55 -11.99 -30.02
CA GLY A 878 -3.35 -12.28 -28.84
C GLY A 878 -2.57 -12.82 -27.64
N ILE A 879 -1.33 -13.27 -27.81
CA ILE A 879 -0.43 -13.59 -26.71
C ILE A 879 0.23 -12.30 -26.23
N ALA A 880 0.27 -12.05 -24.92
CA ALA A 880 0.97 -10.91 -24.34
C ALA A 880 1.81 -11.34 -23.14
N LEU A 881 3.03 -10.81 -23.07
CA LEU A 881 3.97 -10.94 -21.97
C LEU A 881 4.19 -9.57 -21.34
N ASP A 882 3.99 -9.45 -20.03
CA ASP A 882 4.26 -8.24 -19.25
C ASP A 882 5.23 -8.56 -18.12
N VAL A 883 6.26 -7.74 -17.97
CA VAL A 883 7.31 -7.89 -16.96
C VAL A 883 7.49 -6.55 -16.24
N ASP A 884 7.31 -6.55 -14.92
CA ASP A 884 7.45 -5.36 -14.10
C ASP A 884 8.47 -5.57 -12.99
N TRP A 885 9.44 -4.69 -12.91
CA TRP A 885 10.42 -4.60 -11.85
C TRP A 885 10.19 -3.34 -11.02
N SER A 886 10.47 -3.41 -9.72
CA SER A 886 10.60 -2.24 -8.86
C SER A 886 11.96 -2.23 -8.17
N PHE A 887 12.49 -1.05 -7.94
CA PHE A 887 13.76 -0.88 -7.23
C PHE A 887 13.68 0.25 -6.21
N ASN A 888 14.53 0.10 -5.18
CA ASN A 888 14.69 1.05 -4.09
C ASN A 888 16.17 1.01 -3.69
N VAL A 889 16.91 2.11 -3.87
CA VAL A 889 18.35 2.12 -3.74
C VAL A 889 18.82 3.19 -2.77
N GLY A 890 19.75 2.84 -1.88
CA GLY A 890 20.34 3.75 -0.89
C GLY A 890 19.60 3.80 0.44
N LYS A 891 18.66 2.88 0.69
CA LYS A 891 17.99 2.70 1.98
C LYS A 891 18.78 1.79 2.89
N TYR A 892 18.80 2.11 4.18
CA TYR A 892 19.37 1.26 5.23
C TYR A 892 18.29 0.88 6.24
N VAL A 893 18.47 -0.27 6.89
CA VAL A 893 17.56 -0.84 7.91
C VAL A 893 18.41 -1.56 8.96
N ILE A 894 18.02 -1.49 10.22
CA ILE A 894 18.62 -2.27 11.30
C ILE A 894 18.02 -3.67 11.26
N ASN A 895 18.85 -4.69 11.05
CA ASN A 895 18.47 -6.09 11.10
C ASN A 895 18.60 -6.62 12.54
N ASN A 896 17.54 -6.46 13.32
CA ASN A 896 17.54 -6.75 14.73
C ASN A 896 17.47 -8.25 15.05
N ASP A 897 17.05 -9.11 14.12
CA ASP A 897 17.09 -10.56 14.30
C ASP A 897 18.52 -11.03 14.58
N ARG A 898 19.53 -10.40 13.96
CA ARG A 898 20.94 -10.68 14.15
C ARG A 898 21.45 -10.40 15.56
N PHE A 899 20.89 -9.41 16.24
CA PHE A 899 21.23 -9.10 17.65
C PHE A 899 21.09 -10.34 18.55
N PHE A 900 20.13 -11.21 18.26
CA PHE A 900 19.86 -12.39 19.07
C PHE A 900 20.71 -13.60 18.68
N TYR A 901 20.72 -13.96 17.41
CA TYR A 901 21.40 -15.18 16.99
C TYR A 901 22.91 -14.99 16.67
N GLU A 902 23.41 -13.75 16.62
CA GLU A 902 24.86 -13.45 16.53
C GLU A 902 25.44 -12.98 17.87
N ASN A 903 24.74 -13.12 18.99
CA ASN A 903 25.17 -12.69 20.32
C ASN A 903 25.99 -13.76 21.02
N MET A 904 27.18 -13.40 21.53
CA MET A 904 28.10 -14.23 22.27
C MET A 904 27.96 -14.08 23.80
N SER A 905 26.82 -13.61 24.30
CA SER A 905 26.53 -13.45 25.72
C SER A 905 26.62 -14.77 26.49
N LYS A 906 27.07 -14.67 27.76
CA LYS A 906 27.03 -15.77 28.74
C LYS A 906 25.64 -16.04 29.31
N SER A 907 24.67 -15.16 29.03
CA SER A 907 23.30 -15.34 29.49
C SER A 907 22.74 -16.68 29.01
N ILE A 908 22.15 -17.45 29.91
CA ILE A 908 21.56 -18.76 29.62
C ILE A 908 20.46 -18.64 28.53
N SER A 909 19.70 -17.54 28.53
CA SER A 909 18.67 -17.28 27.56
C SER A 909 19.25 -17.12 26.14
N PHE A 910 20.35 -16.34 26.01
CA PHE A 910 21.01 -16.21 24.69
C PHE A 910 21.71 -17.49 24.28
N LEU A 911 22.36 -18.19 25.23
CA LEU A 911 23.09 -19.42 24.92
C LEU A 911 22.15 -20.56 24.51
N GLY A 912 20.92 -20.58 25.04
CA GLY A 912 19.88 -21.53 24.68
C GLY A 912 19.26 -21.32 23.30
N MET A 913 19.40 -20.12 22.68
CA MET A 913 18.90 -19.85 21.35
C MET A 913 19.72 -20.51 20.25
N ASN A 914 19.09 -20.75 19.09
CA ASN A 914 19.84 -21.10 17.88
C ASN A 914 20.76 -19.95 17.45
N LYS A 915 21.85 -20.26 16.76
CA LYS A 915 22.94 -19.34 16.48
C LYS A 915 23.30 -19.29 14.99
N SER A 916 23.87 -18.16 14.58
CA SER A 916 24.50 -18.01 13.27
C SER A 916 25.78 -18.86 13.18
N ARG A 917 25.97 -19.54 12.05
CA ARG A 917 27.23 -20.26 11.77
C ARG A 917 28.46 -19.36 11.82
N LYS A 918 28.33 -18.04 11.65
CA LYS A 918 29.45 -17.11 11.83
C LYS A 918 30.13 -17.25 13.18
N LEU A 919 29.37 -17.58 14.23
CA LEU A 919 29.90 -17.71 15.59
C LEU A 919 30.83 -18.91 15.79
N LEU A 920 30.86 -19.86 14.85
CA LEU A 920 31.86 -20.96 14.86
C LEU A 920 33.29 -20.43 14.66
N ASN A 921 33.43 -19.21 14.09
CA ASN A 921 34.72 -18.53 13.90
C ASN A 921 35.04 -17.53 15.02
N ALA A 922 34.52 -17.75 16.24
CA ALA A 922 34.74 -16.86 17.37
C ALA A 922 36.21 -16.84 17.78
N TRP A 923 36.68 -15.71 18.28
CA TRP A 923 38.03 -15.54 18.82
C TRP A 923 38.28 -16.51 19.98
N THR A 924 39.42 -17.21 19.94
CA THR A 924 39.83 -18.21 20.94
C THR A 924 41.22 -17.98 21.53
N GLU A 925 42.13 -17.32 20.83
CA GLU A 925 43.51 -17.09 21.25
C GLU A 925 44.11 -15.78 20.74
N PRO A 926 45.04 -15.17 21.47
CA PRO A 926 45.73 -13.95 21.06
C PRO A 926 46.38 -14.07 19.69
N GLY A 927 46.23 -13.01 18.89
CA GLY A 927 46.73 -12.96 17.49
C GLY A 927 45.71 -13.46 16.44
N GLN A 928 44.60 -14.08 16.84
CA GLN A 928 43.56 -14.55 15.89
C GLN A 928 42.83 -13.37 15.27
N GLN A 929 42.80 -13.34 13.96
CA GLN A 929 42.03 -12.35 13.16
C GLN A 929 40.63 -12.89 12.90
N THR A 930 39.65 -12.28 13.49
CA THR A 930 38.22 -12.63 13.30
C THR A 930 37.35 -11.41 13.57
N ASP A 931 36.15 -11.39 12.99
CA ASP A 931 35.11 -10.38 13.23
C ASP A 931 34.12 -10.80 14.32
N VAL A 932 34.28 -12.02 14.89
CA VAL A 932 33.45 -12.55 15.95
C VAL A 932 34.19 -12.49 17.27
N PRO A 933 33.68 -11.79 18.29
CA PRO A 933 34.38 -11.62 19.56
C PRO A 933 34.45 -12.93 20.35
N LYS A 934 35.26 -12.93 21.41
CA LYS A 934 35.31 -14.07 22.36
C LYS A 934 33.98 -14.29 23.05
N PHE A 935 33.79 -15.48 23.54
CA PHE A 935 32.61 -15.83 24.35
C PHE A 935 32.51 -14.96 25.61
N GLY A 936 31.32 -14.45 25.86
CA GLY A 936 31.00 -13.55 26.97
C GLY A 936 30.96 -12.07 26.59
N GLU A 937 31.32 -11.72 25.37
CA GLU A 937 31.16 -10.37 24.83
C GLU A 937 29.75 -10.23 24.27
N GLU A 938 28.89 -9.49 24.98
CA GLU A 938 27.51 -9.27 24.56
C GLU A 938 27.45 -8.35 23.34
N MET A 939 26.66 -8.71 22.35
CA MET A 939 26.43 -7.85 21.18
C MET A 939 25.80 -6.54 21.60
N GLN A 940 26.36 -5.43 21.15
CA GLN A 940 25.80 -4.10 21.36
C GLN A 940 24.98 -3.67 20.14
N PHE A 941 24.13 -2.67 20.33
CA PHE A 941 23.32 -2.12 19.26
C PHE A 941 24.15 -1.15 18.44
N ASP A 942 24.86 -1.66 17.43
CA ASP A 942 25.87 -0.94 16.67
C ASP A 942 25.79 -1.15 15.16
N SER A 943 26.72 -0.59 14.42
CA SER A 943 26.70 -0.55 12.95
C SER A 943 26.73 -1.92 12.27
N ARG A 944 27.05 -3.01 12.96
CA ARG A 944 26.95 -4.39 12.44
C ARG A 944 25.52 -4.77 12.08
N LEU A 945 24.54 -4.18 12.78
CA LEU A 945 23.12 -4.43 12.55
C LEU A 945 22.54 -3.56 11.45
N LEU A 946 23.23 -2.46 11.07
CA LEU A 946 22.74 -1.51 10.09
C LEU A 946 23.13 -1.93 8.67
N GLU A 947 22.19 -2.48 7.92
CA GLU A 947 22.41 -3.08 6.62
C GLU A 947 21.85 -2.26 5.47
N ASN A 948 22.48 -2.39 4.30
CA ASN A 948 21.97 -1.84 3.05
C ASN A 948 20.77 -2.67 2.57
N ALA A 949 19.57 -2.09 2.65
CA ALA A 949 18.30 -2.68 2.24
C ALA A 949 17.89 -2.25 0.82
N SER A 950 18.83 -1.90 -0.04
CA SER A 950 18.58 -1.68 -1.46
C SER A 950 18.12 -2.96 -2.13
N PHE A 951 17.18 -2.86 -3.05
CA PHE A 951 16.69 -4.03 -3.79
C PHE A 951 16.26 -3.71 -5.22
N LEU A 952 16.30 -4.73 -6.06
CA LEU A 952 15.62 -4.84 -7.36
C LEU A 952 14.75 -6.09 -7.32
N ARG A 953 13.43 -5.94 -7.49
CA ARG A 953 12.45 -7.03 -7.37
C ARG A 953 11.62 -7.18 -8.62
N LEU A 954 11.52 -8.42 -9.13
CA LEU A 954 10.57 -8.78 -10.17
C LEU A 954 9.17 -8.88 -9.53
N LYS A 955 8.42 -7.78 -9.62
CA LYS A 955 7.10 -7.63 -8.97
C LYS A 955 6.02 -8.40 -9.71
N ASN A 956 6.09 -8.46 -11.05
CA ASN A 956 5.07 -9.09 -11.87
C ASN A 956 5.69 -9.65 -13.14
N LEU A 957 5.36 -10.90 -13.43
CA LEU A 957 5.62 -11.58 -14.71
C LEU A 957 4.32 -12.23 -15.15
N ARG A 958 3.71 -11.73 -16.23
CA ARG A 958 2.42 -12.20 -16.71
C ARG A 958 2.52 -12.67 -18.16
N LEU A 959 1.96 -13.83 -18.40
CA LEU A 959 1.68 -14.34 -19.74
C LEU A 959 0.17 -14.46 -19.91
N SER A 960 -0.38 -13.87 -20.95
CA SER A 960 -1.82 -13.93 -21.23
C SER A 960 -2.08 -14.29 -22.69
N TYR A 961 -3.24 -14.90 -22.93
CA TYR A 961 -3.73 -15.20 -24.28
C TYR A 961 -5.20 -14.80 -24.40
N THR A 962 -5.48 -13.89 -25.31
CA THR A 962 -6.84 -13.53 -25.71
C THR A 962 -7.21 -14.42 -26.88
N LEU A 963 -8.23 -15.25 -26.70
CA LEU A 963 -8.68 -16.19 -27.71
C LEU A 963 -9.37 -15.44 -28.85
N PRO A 964 -9.21 -15.88 -30.10
CA PRO A 964 -9.86 -15.27 -31.27
C PRO A 964 -11.38 -15.29 -31.16
N SER A 965 -12.04 -14.18 -31.39
CA SER A 965 -13.51 -14.05 -31.34
C SER A 965 -14.24 -15.01 -32.26
N ALA A 966 -13.64 -15.33 -33.40
CA ALA A 966 -14.18 -16.30 -34.38
C ALA A 966 -14.48 -17.67 -33.78
N TRP A 967 -13.84 -18.06 -32.65
CA TRP A 967 -14.14 -19.33 -31.98
C TRP A 967 -15.49 -19.32 -31.27
N PHE A 968 -16.00 -18.14 -30.93
CA PHE A 968 -17.22 -17.95 -30.13
C PHE A 968 -18.40 -17.40 -30.95
N GLU A 969 -18.17 -16.97 -32.22
CA GLU A 969 -19.22 -16.42 -33.10
C GLU A 969 -20.44 -17.34 -33.22
N LYS A 970 -20.21 -18.66 -33.23
CA LYS A 970 -21.30 -19.65 -33.35
C LYS A 970 -22.11 -19.78 -32.05
N ILE A 971 -21.53 -19.43 -30.90
CA ILE A 971 -22.19 -19.49 -29.59
C ILE A 971 -23.09 -18.29 -29.37
N GLY A 972 -22.78 -17.12 -29.97
CA GLY A 972 -23.58 -15.90 -29.95
C GLY A 972 -23.71 -15.19 -28.59
N LEU A 973 -23.24 -15.84 -27.51
CA LEU A 973 -23.34 -15.37 -26.14
C LEU A 973 -22.03 -14.81 -25.60
N ILE A 974 -20.87 -15.28 -26.10
CA ILE A 974 -19.54 -14.93 -25.61
C ILE A 974 -18.89 -13.99 -26.62
N SER A 975 -18.52 -12.79 -26.18
CA SER A 975 -17.82 -11.79 -26.99
C SER A 975 -16.28 -11.86 -26.85
N GLY A 976 -15.77 -12.42 -25.75
CA GLY A 976 -14.34 -12.55 -25.53
C GLY A 976 -13.95 -13.50 -24.40
N VAL A 977 -12.81 -14.18 -24.58
CA VAL A 977 -12.22 -15.02 -23.52
C VAL A 977 -10.73 -14.72 -23.43
N ARG A 978 -10.22 -14.46 -22.23
CA ARG A 978 -8.80 -14.25 -21.94
C ARG A 978 -8.37 -15.19 -20.83
N VAL A 979 -7.29 -15.92 -21.04
CA VAL A 979 -6.63 -16.73 -20.01
C VAL A 979 -5.27 -16.13 -19.69
N TYR A 980 -4.83 -16.24 -18.43
CA TYR A 980 -3.54 -15.70 -18.02
C TYR A 980 -2.92 -16.46 -16.86
N VAL A 981 -1.60 -16.39 -16.79
CA VAL A 981 -0.79 -16.86 -15.66
C VAL A 981 0.12 -15.72 -15.24
N THR A 982 0.20 -15.48 -13.94
CA THR A 982 0.98 -14.39 -13.34
C THR A 982 1.84 -14.93 -12.20
N GLY A 983 3.12 -14.61 -12.20
CA GLY A 983 4.03 -14.78 -11.07
C GLY A 983 4.33 -13.43 -10.41
N ARG A 984 4.30 -13.37 -9.09
CA ARG A 984 4.58 -12.14 -8.32
C ARG A 984 5.73 -12.34 -7.35
N ASN A 985 6.56 -11.30 -7.17
CA ASN A 985 7.72 -11.29 -6.28
C ASN A 985 8.66 -12.49 -6.50
N LEU A 986 8.82 -12.92 -7.77
CA LEU A 986 9.52 -14.15 -8.11
C LEU A 986 11.02 -14.09 -7.79
N LEU A 987 11.64 -12.91 -8.00
CA LEU A 987 13.07 -12.69 -7.82
C LEU A 987 13.29 -11.38 -7.05
N THR A 988 14.24 -11.40 -6.11
CA THR A 988 14.69 -10.21 -5.39
C THR A 988 16.21 -10.23 -5.30
N PHE A 989 16.84 -9.18 -5.82
CA PHE A 989 18.28 -8.95 -5.71
C PHE A 989 18.51 -7.90 -4.62
N THR A 990 19.27 -8.26 -3.59
CA THR A 990 19.55 -7.39 -2.43
C THR A 990 20.83 -7.82 -1.72
N GLN A 991 21.44 -6.89 -1.00
CA GLN A 991 22.55 -7.14 -0.08
C GLN A 991 22.06 -7.33 1.37
N PHE A 992 20.77 -7.10 1.63
CA PHE A 992 20.18 -7.26 2.95
C PHE A 992 20.20 -8.74 3.36
N SER A 993 20.74 -9.04 4.53
CA SER A 993 20.89 -10.42 5.02
C SER A 993 19.63 -10.99 5.66
N GLY A 994 18.61 -10.15 5.93
CA GLY A 994 17.32 -10.58 6.48
C GLY A 994 16.38 -11.19 5.45
N TYR A 995 15.17 -11.49 5.87
CA TYR A 995 14.18 -12.19 5.04
C TYR A 995 13.64 -11.34 3.91
N ASP A 996 13.40 -10.02 4.14
CA ASP A 996 12.86 -9.10 3.13
C ASP A 996 13.43 -7.68 3.32
N PRO A 997 14.04 -7.07 2.27
CA PRO A 997 14.57 -5.71 2.34
C PRO A 997 13.48 -4.62 2.33
N GLU A 998 12.23 -4.95 2.02
CA GLU A 998 11.11 -4.00 1.88
C GLU A 998 10.49 -3.63 3.24
N ALA A 999 11.32 -3.25 4.22
CA ALA A 999 10.89 -2.82 5.53
C ALA A 999 10.41 -1.36 5.53
N VAL A 1000 9.29 -1.06 6.19
CA VAL A 1000 8.76 0.31 6.38
C VAL A 1000 9.36 0.95 7.64
N SER A 1001 9.63 0.16 8.67
CA SER A 1001 10.23 0.61 9.93
C SER A 1001 11.74 0.85 9.84
N ASN A 1002 12.33 1.47 10.86
CA ASN A 1002 13.79 1.66 11.00
C ASN A 1002 14.49 0.33 11.26
N MET A 1003 13.78 -0.60 11.86
CA MET A 1003 14.28 -1.89 12.34
C MET A 1003 13.43 -3.01 11.73
N SER A 1004 14.10 -4.04 11.25
CA SER A 1004 13.50 -5.29 10.80
C SER A 1004 13.67 -6.34 11.88
N MET A 1005 12.57 -6.90 12.35
CA MET A 1005 12.53 -8.00 13.29
C MET A 1005 11.21 -8.76 13.12
N ASN A 1006 11.25 -10.08 13.19
CA ASN A 1006 10.08 -10.96 13.14
C ASN A 1006 9.13 -10.62 11.97
N GLN A 1007 9.68 -10.48 10.77
CA GLN A 1007 8.90 -10.11 9.60
C GLN A 1007 7.97 -11.24 9.17
N TYR A 1008 6.79 -10.85 8.66
CA TYR A 1008 6.04 -11.67 7.72
C TYR A 1008 6.49 -11.21 6.32
N PRO A 1009 7.45 -11.89 5.66
CA PRO A 1009 8.06 -11.38 4.43
C PRO A 1009 7.08 -11.42 3.26
N ASN A 1010 7.31 -10.58 2.26
CA ASN A 1010 6.54 -10.61 1.02
C ASN A 1010 6.59 -12.01 0.40
N THR A 1011 5.42 -12.55 0.08
CA THR A 1011 5.27 -13.88 -0.46
C THR A 1011 5.56 -13.93 -1.96
N ARG A 1012 6.07 -15.06 -2.42
CA ARG A 1012 6.09 -15.41 -3.84
C ARG A 1012 4.73 -15.97 -4.22
N GLN A 1013 4.12 -15.48 -5.30
CA GLN A 1013 2.76 -15.87 -5.68
C GLN A 1013 2.70 -16.34 -7.13
N TYR A 1014 1.89 -17.36 -7.39
CA TYR A 1014 1.57 -17.89 -8.71
C TYR A 1014 0.06 -17.89 -8.87
N VAL A 1015 -0.45 -17.20 -9.89
CA VAL A 1015 -1.88 -17.02 -10.10
C VAL A 1015 -2.25 -17.37 -11.54
N GLY A 1016 -3.26 -18.20 -11.72
CA GLY A 1016 -3.90 -18.48 -12.99
C GLY A 1016 -5.31 -17.88 -13.02
N GLY A 1017 -5.72 -17.29 -14.13
CA GLY A 1017 -7.03 -16.67 -14.23
C GLY A 1017 -7.68 -16.77 -15.60
N LEU A 1018 -8.99 -16.58 -15.59
CA LEU A 1018 -9.90 -16.63 -16.74
C LEU A 1018 -10.81 -15.43 -16.69
N GLN A 1019 -10.92 -14.71 -17.79
CA GLN A 1019 -11.89 -13.63 -17.98
C GLN A 1019 -12.79 -13.99 -19.17
N ILE A 1020 -14.10 -13.87 -18.97
CA ILE A 1020 -15.12 -14.09 -20.01
C ILE A 1020 -15.97 -12.83 -20.12
N THR A 1021 -16.17 -12.35 -21.32
CA THR A 1021 -17.07 -11.23 -21.62
C THR A 1021 -18.22 -11.72 -22.50
N PHE A 1022 -19.44 -11.38 -22.10
CA PHE A 1022 -20.68 -11.77 -22.75
C PHE A 1022 -21.32 -10.58 -23.46
#